data_c87a6e7df0498136534f153e809502aa
#
_entry.id   c87a6e7df0498136534f153e809502aa
#
_cell.length_a   1.000
_cell.length_b   1.000
_cell.length_c   1.000
_cell.angle_alpha   90.00
_cell.angle_beta   90.00
_cell.angle_gamma   90.00
#
_symmetry.space_group_name_H-M   'P 1'
#
loop_
_entity.id
_entity.type
_entity.pdbx_description
1 polymer ?
#
loop_
_entity_poly.entity_id
_entity_poly.type
_entity_poly.pdbx_seq_one_letter_code
_entity_poly.pdbx_strand_id
1 'polypeptide(L)'
;MSDWSAGKMLARFINLTQFLDLILWAPCVYAFNEVPFFSKTVNSGDLPSVEKRLPPTPVIVKPIDHTGNHGGNWRRAYTGMSDLVGVRRILYEPLVRWNPEFEVEPNLAESWEVDDTGRVYTFHLVKGVRWSDGEPFTADDVMFYFDDILFDKELTVTIPNWLSPDGARPTVEKIDDYTFRIEFAKPYSIFLKQLACPHGMELVTKPKHYLKNFHKKYAPPEKLEQIIKERNVTSWAKLFHDVSNLRHAMFISNKFPSLCAWITKTPAPSKRFTLVRNPYYWKVDPEGNQLPYIDSVVHELVAEPKTIVLKAIAGEIDMQGRHLGSMQNTVLLLASSASGNFRLVPKTLSASVGILMAPNLNHKDPLIREVLSDRRFRIAISHAVNRSEINKIVCRGKGIARQAAPLKESGFYSESYERAYTEFNPEKANSLLDEMGLKMGRDGKRILSDGRTVQIALDVVTAMPGWVDSAEIIASNLKVVGIDTEVKSETMELFRQRTQNASHDIALWPGDGGLECLLDPRWYFPFSSESLNAPLYGQWFQSSGAKGEEPPAEIKELMDIYDEILRTVSPERQKELFAKIIAANERNLWVIGLVQDPPDYYVVSKKMFNLPQKDLQSWIYPNPGPIHPEQFSFELKKAGVK
;
A
#
# COMPACT_ATOMS: atom_id res chain seq x y z
N MET A 1 -70.99 -12.56 -6.50
CA MET A 1 -71.15 -13.90 -7.07
C MET A 1 -69.75 -14.46 -7.13
N SER A 2 -69.43 -15.11 -6.13
CA SER A 2 -69.30 -16.55 -5.86
C SER A 2 -68.01 -17.09 -6.48
N ASP A 3 -67.15 -17.79 -5.91
CA ASP A 3 -67.01 -18.43 -4.62
C ASP A 3 -65.83 -19.41 -4.75
N TRP A 4 -65.01 -19.51 -3.75
CA TRP A 4 -64.39 -20.75 -3.23
C TRP A 4 -63.57 -21.65 -4.17
N SER A 5 -62.53 -22.31 -3.79
CA SER A 5 -62.05 -22.78 -2.47
C SER A 5 -60.70 -23.49 -2.63
N ALA A 6 -60.00 -23.54 -1.53
CA ALA A 6 -58.83 -24.34 -1.23
C ALA A 6 -58.94 -25.83 -1.64
N GLY A 7 -57.81 -26.46 -1.87
CA GLY A 7 -57.75 -27.91 -1.66
C GLY A 7 -56.63 -28.70 -2.29
N LYS A 8 -55.74 -29.13 -1.45
CA LYS A 8 -55.06 -30.45 -1.41
C LYS A 8 -53.82 -30.73 -2.27
N MET A 9 -52.75 -30.86 -1.50
CA MET A 9 -51.65 -31.80 -1.76
C MET A 9 -52.04 -33.02 -2.56
N LEU A 10 -51.24 -33.35 -3.55
CA LEU A 10 -51.00 -34.77 -3.93
C LEU A 10 -49.55 -34.94 -4.33
N ALA A 11 -48.82 -35.63 -3.46
CA ALA A 11 -47.53 -36.22 -3.74
C ALA A 11 -47.66 -37.17 -4.93
N ARG A 12 -46.82 -37.01 -5.93
CA ARG A 12 -46.56 -38.09 -6.90
C ARG A 12 -45.09 -38.45 -6.82
N PHE A 13 -44.84 -39.59 -6.22
CA PHE A 13 -43.63 -40.37 -6.42
C PHE A 13 -43.46 -40.67 -7.91
N ILE A 14 -42.35 -40.26 -8.48
CA ILE A 14 -41.87 -40.81 -9.74
C ILE A 14 -40.53 -41.47 -9.46
N ASN A 15 -40.50 -42.76 -9.80
CA ASN A 15 -39.42 -43.71 -9.62
C ASN A 15 -38.04 -43.23 -10.04
N LEU A 16 -37.07 -43.42 -9.14
CA LEU A 16 -35.66 -43.57 -9.47
C LEU A 16 -35.46 -44.73 -10.44
N THR A 17 -35.09 -44.45 -11.66
CA THR A 17 -34.26 -45.35 -12.45
C THR A 17 -32.88 -44.77 -12.52
N GLN A 18 -31.96 -45.49 -11.93
CA GLN A 18 -30.53 -45.27 -11.88
C GLN A 18 -29.97 -45.12 -13.29
N PHE A 19 -29.39 -43.94 -13.56
CA PHE A 19 -28.19 -43.82 -14.37
C PHE A 19 -27.08 -43.32 -13.46
N LEU A 20 -26.28 -44.25 -12.94
CA LEU A 20 -24.95 -43.99 -12.45
C LEU A 20 -24.10 -43.61 -13.67
N ASP A 21 -24.06 -42.34 -14.01
CA ASP A 21 -22.91 -41.79 -14.71
C ASP A 21 -21.77 -41.73 -13.70
N LEU A 22 -20.98 -42.79 -13.67
CA LEU A 22 -19.61 -42.75 -13.21
C LEU A 22 -18.86 -41.77 -14.12
N ILE A 23 -18.92 -40.50 -13.84
CA ILE A 23 -17.89 -39.55 -14.28
C ILE A 23 -16.64 -40.00 -13.55
N LEU A 24 -15.86 -40.84 -14.20
CA LEU A 24 -14.46 -41.05 -13.90
C LEU A 24 -13.81 -39.65 -13.91
N TRP A 25 -13.63 -39.10 -12.73
CA TRP A 25 -12.65 -38.03 -12.52
C TRP A 25 -11.28 -38.64 -12.82
N ALA A 26 -10.94 -38.74 -14.10
CA ALA A 26 -9.53 -38.84 -14.46
C ALA A 26 -8.91 -37.52 -13.93
N PRO A 27 -7.89 -37.56 -13.07
CA PRO A 27 -7.14 -36.37 -12.77
C PRO A 27 -6.69 -35.80 -14.13
N CYS A 28 -7.12 -34.60 -14.45
CA CYS A 28 -6.58 -33.86 -15.58
C CYS A 28 -5.07 -33.74 -15.28
N VAL A 29 -4.28 -34.64 -15.86
CA VAL A 29 -2.83 -34.51 -15.82
C VAL A 29 -2.54 -33.34 -16.74
N TYR A 30 -2.48 -32.14 -16.16
CA TYR A 30 -1.96 -30.98 -16.87
C TYR A 30 -0.53 -31.31 -17.31
N ALA A 31 -0.30 -31.37 -18.60
CA ALA A 31 1.04 -31.42 -19.13
C ALA A 31 1.63 -30.01 -18.96
N PHE A 32 2.58 -29.85 -18.05
CA PHE A 32 3.25 -28.57 -17.86
C PHE A 32 4.33 -28.40 -18.90
N ASN A 33 4.47 -27.18 -19.40
CA ASN A 33 5.45 -26.84 -20.43
C ASN A 33 6.74 -26.32 -19.81
N GLU A 34 7.87 -26.96 -20.14
CA GLU A 34 9.18 -26.49 -19.70
C GLU A 34 9.51 -25.12 -20.31
N VAL A 35 9.98 -24.22 -19.46
CA VAL A 35 10.36 -22.88 -19.87
C VAL A 35 11.66 -22.92 -20.68
N PRO A 36 11.71 -22.35 -21.92
CA PRO A 36 12.92 -22.33 -22.73
C PRO A 36 14.17 -21.81 -22.04
N PHE A 37 14.00 -20.85 -21.13
CA PHE A 37 15.08 -20.28 -20.30
C PHE A 37 15.81 -21.35 -19.46
N PHE A 38 15.11 -22.37 -18.98
CA PHE A 38 15.67 -23.42 -18.13
C PHE A 38 16.08 -24.70 -18.88
N SER A 39 15.74 -24.84 -20.16
CA SER A 39 15.97 -26.07 -20.93
C SER A 39 17.40 -26.61 -20.83
N LYS A 40 18.42 -25.72 -20.89
CA LYS A 40 19.81 -26.11 -20.76
C LYS A 40 20.14 -26.70 -19.39
N THR A 41 19.67 -26.04 -18.32
CA THR A 41 19.93 -26.43 -16.92
C THR A 41 19.16 -27.70 -16.53
N VAL A 42 17.97 -27.90 -17.11
CA VAL A 42 17.19 -29.13 -16.95
C VAL A 42 17.87 -30.29 -17.68
N ASN A 43 18.33 -30.06 -18.93
CA ASN A 43 19.01 -31.10 -19.71
C ASN A 43 20.36 -31.51 -19.11
N SER A 44 21.06 -30.62 -18.39
CA SER A 44 22.31 -30.98 -17.69
C SER A 44 22.03 -31.69 -16.34
N GLY A 45 20.79 -31.74 -15.88
CA GLY A 45 20.41 -32.32 -14.58
C GLY A 45 20.63 -31.41 -13.37
N ASP A 46 21.06 -30.15 -13.59
CA ASP A 46 21.30 -29.17 -12.52
C ASP A 46 19.98 -28.58 -11.98
N LEU A 47 18.88 -28.72 -12.73
CA LEU A 47 17.54 -28.32 -12.31
C LEU A 47 16.56 -29.46 -12.61
N PRO A 48 15.65 -29.83 -11.69
CA PRO A 48 14.60 -30.80 -11.96
C PRO A 48 13.65 -30.33 -13.08
N SER A 49 12.95 -31.28 -13.74
CA SER A 49 11.92 -30.94 -14.72
C SER A 49 10.77 -30.14 -14.12
N VAL A 50 10.02 -29.41 -14.94
CA VAL A 50 8.96 -28.51 -14.50
C VAL A 50 7.91 -29.21 -13.63
N GLU A 51 7.55 -30.46 -13.92
CA GLU A 51 6.59 -31.27 -13.14
C GLU A 51 7.07 -31.52 -11.70
N LYS A 52 8.39 -31.55 -11.47
CA LYS A 52 8.98 -31.73 -10.12
C LYS A 52 9.17 -30.41 -9.37
N ARG A 53 9.08 -29.29 -10.06
CA ARG A 53 9.24 -27.94 -9.51
C ARG A 53 7.91 -27.30 -9.13
N LEU A 54 6.85 -27.60 -9.88
CA LEU A 54 5.52 -27.07 -9.64
C LEU A 54 4.78 -27.82 -8.52
N PRO A 55 3.88 -27.16 -7.81
CA PRO A 55 2.89 -27.83 -6.95
C PRO A 55 2.07 -28.87 -7.73
N PRO A 56 1.54 -29.91 -7.09
CA PRO A 56 0.62 -30.85 -7.74
C PRO A 56 -0.61 -30.15 -8.36
N THR A 57 -1.08 -29.08 -7.71
CA THR A 57 -2.18 -28.24 -8.17
C THR A 57 -1.68 -26.79 -8.14
N PRO A 58 -1.02 -26.31 -9.21
CA PRO A 58 -0.52 -24.93 -9.24
C PRO A 58 -1.67 -23.93 -9.36
N VAL A 59 -1.47 -22.71 -8.87
CA VAL A 59 -2.43 -21.64 -9.06
C VAL A 59 -2.41 -21.18 -10.51
N ILE A 60 -3.59 -21.10 -11.11
CA ILE A 60 -3.79 -20.71 -12.50
C ILE A 60 -4.05 -19.20 -12.57
N VAL A 61 -3.19 -18.47 -13.27
CA VAL A 61 -3.37 -17.04 -13.57
C VAL A 61 -3.85 -16.89 -15.00
N LYS A 62 -5.06 -16.36 -15.16
CA LYS A 62 -5.64 -16.10 -16.48
C LYS A 62 -5.07 -14.79 -17.03
N PRO A 63 -4.36 -14.81 -18.18
CA PRO A 63 -3.86 -13.60 -18.81
C PRO A 63 -4.97 -12.62 -19.21
N ILE A 64 -4.68 -11.31 -19.14
CA ILE A 64 -5.66 -10.25 -19.44
C ILE A 64 -6.06 -10.28 -20.92
N ASP A 65 -5.09 -10.34 -21.83
CA ASP A 65 -5.37 -10.30 -23.26
C ASP A 65 -5.37 -11.72 -23.87
N HIS A 66 -4.27 -12.45 -23.75
CA HIS A 66 -4.07 -13.79 -24.29
C HIS A 66 -2.83 -14.45 -23.68
N THR A 67 -2.68 -15.77 -23.89
CA THR A 67 -1.48 -16.53 -23.51
C THR A 67 -0.23 -15.83 -24.01
N GLY A 68 0.72 -15.58 -23.09
CA GLY A 68 1.94 -14.86 -23.39
C GLY A 68 3.04 -15.74 -23.96
N ASN A 69 4.11 -15.10 -24.41
CA ASN A 69 5.31 -15.79 -24.88
C ASN A 69 6.42 -15.67 -23.84
N HIS A 70 7.13 -16.77 -23.59
CA HIS A 70 8.32 -16.73 -22.74
C HIS A 70 9.46 -15.97 -23.42
N GLY A 71 10.17 -15.16 -22.65
CA GLY A 71 11.37 -14.46 -23.10
C GLY A 71 11.37 -12.97 -22.85
N GLY A 72 12.49 -12.35 -23.12
CA GLY A 72 12.66 -10.91 -23.06
C GLY A 72 13.11 -10.37 -21.71
N ASN A 73 13.41 -9.07 -21.74
CA ASN A 73 13.87 -8.31 -20.58
C ASN A 73 12.95 -7.12 -20.38
N TRP A 74 12.36 -6.99 -19.19
CA TRP A 74 11.61 -5.81 -18.79
C TRP A 74 12.57 -4.73 -18.31
N ARG A 75 12.77 -3.68 -19.13
CA ARG A 75 13.70 -2.58 -18.87
C ARG A 75 13.06 -1.50 -18.02
N ARG A 76 13.72 -1.15 -16.93
CA ARG A 76 13.35 -0.12 -15.96
C ARG A 76 14.56 0.71 -15.56
N ALA A 77 14.36 1.80 -14.82
CA ALA A 77 15.43 2.58 -14.23
C ALA A 77 15.12 2.94 -12.77
N TYR A 78 16.16 3.23 -12.00
CA TYR A 78 16.06 3.61 -10.59
C TYR A 78 17.15 4.61 -10.21
N THR A 79 16.92 5.42 -9.15
CA THR A 79 17.85 6.43 -8.68
C THR A 79 18.61 6.03 -7.42
N GLY A 80 18.24 4.90 -6.81
CA GLY A 80 18.87 4.37 -5.59
C GLY A 80 17.96 3.43 -4.80
N MET A 81 18.36 3.09 -3.59
CA MET A 81 17.71 2.08 -2.75
C MET A 81 16.26 2.45 -2.40
N SER A 82 15.92 3.73 -2.30
CA SER A 82 14.53 4.18 -2.04
C SER A 82 13.54 3.77 -3.14
N ASP A 83 14.02 3.53 -4.38
CA ASP A 83 13.17 3.12 -5.50
C ASP A 83 12.84 1.62 -5.50
N LEU A 84 13.50 0.83 -4.64
CA LEU A 84 13.20 -0.60 -4.50
C LEU A 84 11.76 -0.87 -4.01
N VAL A 85 11.11 0.13 -3.42
CA VAL A 85 9.68 0.07 -3.12
C VAL A 85 8.84 -0.21 -4.38
N GLY A 86 9.21 0.37 -5.52
CA GLY A 86 8.56 0.10 -6.81
C GLY A 86 8.90 -1.27 -7.40
N VAL A 87 10.04 -1.86 -7.02
CA VAL A 87 10.42 -3.22 -7.40
C VAL A 87 9.63 -4.23 -6.57
N ARG A 88 9.48 -4.00 -5.26
CA ARG A 88 8.69 -4.87 -4.38
C ARG A 88 7.23 -5.02 -4.84
N ARG A 89 6.66 -3.98 -5.45
CA ARG A 89 5.28 -4.01 -5.96
C ARG A 89 5.07 -4.99 -7.12
N ILE A 90 6.09 -5.28 -7.92
CA ILE A 90 6.02 -6.31 -8.97
C ILE A 90 6.31 -7.73 -8.43
N LEU A 91 6.72 -7.84 -7.16
CA LEU A 91 7.02 -9.09 -6.46
C LEU A 91 5.98 -9.37 -5.36
N TYR A 92 4.73 -9.01 -5.62
CA TYR A 92 3.64 -9.06 -4.65
C TYR A 92 3.05 -10.48 -4.55
N GLU A 93 3.50 -11.25 -3.53
CA GLU A 93 3.03 -12.61 -3.23
C GLU A 93 2.72 -12.77 -1.73
N PRO A 94 1.64 -12.16 -1.21
CA PRO A 94 1.20 -12.34 0.17
C PRO A 94 0.45 -13.67 0.36
N LEU A 95 0.01 -13.94 1.59
CA LEU A 95 -0.80 -15.11 1.93
C LEU A 95 -2.15 -15.12 1.19
N VAL A 96 -2.87 -14.00 1.25
CA VAL A 96 -4.05 -13.66 0.45
C VAL A 96 -3.78 -12.34 -0.25
N ARG A 97 -4.35 -12.09 -1.41
CA ARG A 97 -3.99 -10.94 -2.24
C ARG A 97 -5.18 -10.09 -2.65
N TRP A 98 -4.93 -8.87 -3.08
CA TRP A 98 -5.92 -8.06 -3.79
C TRP A 98 -6.04 -8.54 -5.23
N ASN A 99 -7.28 -8.61 -5.73
CA ASN A 99 -7.58 -8.72 -7.15
C ASN A 99 -7.70 -7.32 -7.82
N PRO A 100 -7.87 -7.23 -9.14
CA PRO A 100 -8.05 -5.95 -9.82
C PRO A 100 -9.31 -5.17 -9.42
N GLU A 101 -10.30 -5.82 -8.83
CA GLU A 101 -11.55 -5.26 -8.31
C GLU A 101 -11.45 -4.80 -6.86
N PHE A 102 -10.25 -4.92 -6.25
CA PHE A 102 -9.95 -4.56 -4.85
C PHE A 102 -10.66 -5.43 -3.82
N GLU A 103 -10.93 -6.67 -4.18
CA GLU A 103 -11.41 -7.71 -3.29
C GLU A 103 -10.25 -8.63 -2.89
N VAL A 104 -10.40 -9.30 -1.75
CA VAL A 104 -9.39 -10.27 -1.29
C VAL A 104 -9.64 -11.62 -1.95
N GLU A 105 -8.62 -12.16 -2.59
CA GLU A 105 -8.63 -13.46 -3.23
C GLU A 105 -7.53 -14.40 -2.69
N PRO A 106 -7.64 -15.73 -2.88
CA PRO A 106 -6.61 -16.70 -2.55
C PRO A 106 -5.27 -16.41 -3.25
N ASN A 107 -4.17 -16.81 -2.59
CA ASN A 107 -2.82 -16.75 -3.17
C ASN A 107 -1.96 -17.89 -2.60
N LEU A 108 -0.98 -17.63 -1.71
CA LEU A 108 -0.24 -18.71 -1.01
C LEU A 108 -1.13 -19.52 -0.06
N ALA A 109 -2.20 -18.92 0.48
CA ALA A 109 -3.34 -19.66 1.01
C ALA A 109 -4.32 -19.93 -0.13
N GLU A 110 -4.59 -21.22 -0.41
CA GLU A 110 -5.59 -21.63 -1.41
C GLU A 110 -7.02 -21.39 -0.92
N SER A 111 -7.22 -21.36 0.40
CA SER A 111 -8.51 -21.07 1.05
C SER A 111 -8.32 -20.67 2.51
N TRP A 112 -9.36 -20.14 3.11
CA TRP A 112 -9.43 -19.85 4.54
C TRP A 112 -10.85 -20.02 5.06
N GLU A 113 -10.95 -20.18 6.38
CA GLU A 113 -12.20 -20.21 7.12
C GLU A 113 -12.15 -19.16 8.21
N VAL A 114 -13.30 -18.53 8.47
CA VAL A 114 -13.48 -17.60 9.59
C VAL A 114 -14.61 -18.14 10.44
N ASP A 115 -14.41 -18.24 11.75
CA ASP A 115 -15.44 -18.71 12.65
C ASP A 115 -16.61 -17.70 12.80
N ASP A 116 -17.74 -18.14 13.34
CA ASP A 116 -18.93 -17.31 13.52
C ASP A 116 -18.68 -16.09 14.42
N THR A 117 -17.64 -16.13 15.24
CA THR A 117 -17.26 -15.01 16.13
C THR A 117 -16.42 -13.95 15.42
N GLY A 118 -15.88 -14.23 14.24
CA GLY A 118 -14.94 -13.36 13.53
C GLY A 118 -13.59 -13.20 14.21
N ARG A 119 -13.21 -14.14 15.10
CA ARG A 119 -11.96 -14.12 15.87
C ARG A 119 -10.93 -15.10 15.37
N VAL A 120 -11.36 -16.24 14.83
CA VAL A 120 -10.51 -17.36 14.44
C VAL A 120 -10.44 -17.46 12.92
N TYR A 121 -9.23 -17.42 12.40
CA TYR A 121 -8.91 -17.53 10.98
C TYR A 121 -8.06 -18.78 10.77
N THR A 122 -8.59 -19.77 10.04
CA THR A 122 -7.86 -20.98 9.64
C THR A 122 -7.46 -20.86 8.18
N PHE A 123 -6.18 -21.01 7.87
CA PHE A 123 -5.63 -20.88 6.52
C PHE A 123 -5.12 -22.24 6.02
N HIS A 124 -5.43 -22.56 4.76
CA HIS A 124 -4.93 -23.73 4.06
C HIS A 124 -3.93 -23.28 2.99
N LEU A 125 -2.68 -23.68 3.11
CA LEU A 125 -1.61 -23.31 2.18
C LEU A 125 -1.65 -24.17 0.92
N VAL A 126 -1.28 -23.61 -0.22
CA VAL A 126 -1.09 -24.35 -1.46
C VAL A 126 0.00 -25.41 -1.26
N LYS A 127 -0.39 -26.69 -1.34
CA LYS A 127 0.52 -27.83 -1.11
C LYS A 127 1.58 -27.94 -2.20
N GLY A 128 2.84 -28.11 -1.78
CA GLY A 128 3.97 -28.34 -2.68
C GLY A 128 4.62 -27.08 -3.24
N VAL A 129 4.24 -25.89 -2.78
CA VAL A 129 4.98 -24.65 -3.07
C VAL A 129 6.40 -24.76 -2.50
N ARG A 130 7.38 -24.27 -3.27
CA ARG A 130 8.80 -24.28 -2.89
C ARG A 130 9.39 -22.88 -2.95
N TRP A 131 10.33 -22.63 -2.06
CA TRP A 131 11.24 -21.49 -2.15
C TRP A 131 12.08 -21.58 -3.42
N SER A 132 12.66 -20.48 -3.83
CA SER A 132 13.44 -20.38 -5.08
C SER A 132 14.72 -21.24 -5.12
N ASP A 133 15.16 -21.77 -4.00
CA ASP A 133 16.26 -22.73 -3.86
C ASP A 133 15.78 -24.20 -3.79
N GLY A 134 14.47 -24.44 -3.90
CA GLY A 134 13.85 -25.76 -3.94
C GLY A 134 13.39 -26.31 -2.61
N GLU A 135 13.67 -25.64 -1.48
CA GLU A 135 13.17 -26.05 -0.16
C GLU A 135 11.63 -25.84 -0.10
N PRO A 136 10.89 -26.72 0.61
CA PRO A 136 9.44 -26.59 0.72
C PRO A 136 9.04 -25.34 1.52
N PHE A 137 7.95 -24.68 1.10
CA PHE A 137 7.25 -23.67 1.89
C PHE A 137 6.11 -24.35 2.68
N THR A 138 6.08 -24.18 3.98
CA THR A 138 5.10 -24.82 4.87
C THR A 138 4.65 -23.88 5.98
N ALA A 139 3.69 -24.33 6.79
CA ALA A 139 3.27 -23.63 8.01
C ALA A 139 4.42 -23.41 9.02
N ASP A 140 5.53 -24.18 8.94
CA ASP A 140 6.70 -23.95 9.77
C ASP A 140 7.39 -22.61 9.47
N ASP A 141 7.33 -22.11 8.24
CA ASP A 141 7.87 -20.77 7.90
C ASP A 141 6.99 -19.68 8.51
N VAL A 142 5.66 -19.87 8.50
CA VAL A 142 4.71 -18.96 9.14
C VAL A 142 4.90 -18.95 10.66
N MET A 143 5.00 -20.13 11.28
CA MET A 143 5.28 -20.25 12.74
C MET A 143 6.62 -19.61 13.11
N PHE A 144 7.65 -19.76 12.28
CA PHE A 144 8.94 -19.10 12.50
C PHE A 144 8.79 -17.55 12.53
N TYR A 145 7.96 -16.98 11.65
CA TYR A 145 7.68 -15.55 11.71
C TYR A 145 7.03 -15.15 13.03
N PHE A 146 6.00 -15.90 13.47
CA PHE A 146 5.30 -15.56 14.71
C PHE A 146 6.15 -15.83 15.96
N ASP A 147 6.66 -17.03 16.12
CA ASP A 147 7.30 -17.47 17.37
C ASP A 147 8.71 -16.91 17.55
N ASP A 148 9.49 -16.86 16.46
CA ASP A 148 10.92 -16.55 16.54
C ASP A 148 11.25 -15.11 16.12
N ILE A 149 10.31 -14.38 15.47
CA ILE A 149 10.54 -13.00 15.05
C ILE A 149 9.57 -12.05 15.73
N LEU A 150 8.26 -12.23 15.51
CA LEU A 150 7.24 -11.30 15.99
C LEU A 150 7.12 -11.29 17.51
N PHE A 151 7.27 -12.46 18.13
CA PHE A 151 7.12 -12.64 19.58
C PHE A 151 8.46 -12.60 20.34
N ASP A 152 9.58 -12.51 19.64
CA ASP A 152 10.89 -12.26 20.27
C ASP A 152 11.03 -10.76 20.55
N LYS A 153 11.18 -10.41 21.86
CA LYS A 153 11.28 -9.01 22.32
C LYS A 153 12.57 -8.30 21.90
N GLU A 154 13.63 -9.04 21.53
CA GLU A 154 14.86 -8.44 21.00
C GLU A 154 14.73 -8.06 19.53
N LEU A 155 13.89 -8.78 18.76
CA LEU A 155 13.64 -8.52 17.36
C LEU A 155 12.43 -7.57 17.16
N THR A 156 11.38 -7.74 17.96
CA THR A 156 10.13 -6.97 17.83
C THR A 156 9.76 -6.36 19.18
N VAL A 157 10.12 -5.08 19.35
CA VAL A 157 9.83 -4.34 20.60
C VAL A 157 8.32 -4.14 20.80
N THR A 158 7.59 -3.93 19.72
CA THR A 158 6.13 -3.70 19.74
C THR A 158 5.51 -4.45 18.56
N ILE A 159 4.53 -5.31 18.84
CA ILE A 159 3.76 -6.00 17.81
C ILE A 159 2.99 -4.97 16.99
N PRO A 160 3.05 -5.00 15.65
CA PRO A 160 2.30 -4.07 14.81
C PRO A 160 0.78 -4.14 15.06
N ASN A 161 0.10 -3.00 15.07
CA ASN A 161 -1.35 -2.92 15.36
C ASN A 161 -2.21 -3.79 14.45
N TRP A 162 -1.80 -4.00 13.20
CA TRP A 162 -2.55 -4.85 12.28
C TRP A 162 -2.52 -6.35 12.67
N LEU A 163 -1.63 -6.77 13.58
CA LEU A 163 -1.58 -8.10 14.21
C LEU A 163 -1.98 -8.07 15.69
N SER A 164 -2.22 -6.90 16.25
CA SER A 164 -2.58 -6.68 17.65
C SER A 164 -3.52 -5.47 17.76
N PRO A 165 -4.71 -5.52 17.12
CA PRO A 165 -5.58 -4.34 16.99
C PRO A 165 -6.15 -3.85 18.32
N ASP A 166 -6.17 -4.69 19.34
CA ASP A 166 -6.63 -4.39 20.70
C ASP A 166 -5.49 -4.41 21.74
N GLY A 167 -4.23 -4.37 21.26
CA GLY A 167 -3.04 -4.46 22.10
C GLY A 167 -2.73 -5.88 22.59
N ALA A 168 -3.63 -6.85 22.39
CA ALA A 168 -3.41 -8.24 22.77
C ALA A 168 -2.65 -9.01 21.69
N ARG A 169 -1.72 -9.85 22.11
CA ARG A 169 -1.00 -10.78 21.23
C ARG A 169 -1.98 -11.84 20.68
N PRO A 170 -2.01 -12.11 19.36
CA PRO A 170 -2.78 -13.22 18.82
C PRO A 170 -2.21 -14.57 19.23
N THR A 171 -3.06 -15.58 19.35
CA THR A 171 -2.64 -16.97 19.45
C THR A 171 -2.50 -17.54 18.05
N VAL A 172 -1.38 -18.24 17.79
CA VAL A 172 -1.13 -18.87 16.49
C VAL A 172 -0.79 -20.34 16.71
N GLU A 173 -1.42 -21.21 15.92
CA GLU A 173 -1.27 -22.67 16.06
C GLU A 173 -1.04 -23.30 14.68
N LYS A 174 -0.01 -24.14 14.57
CA LYS A 174 0.19 -25.04 13.44
C LYS A 174 -0.71 -26.27 13.64
N ILE A 175 -1.61 -26.54 12.71
CA ILE A 175 -2.47 -27.73 12.72
C ILE A 175 -1.77 -28.88 12.00
N ASP A 176 -1.24 -28.61 10.81
CA ASP A 176 -0.39 -29.52 10.03
C ASP A 176 0.61 -28.71 9.17
N ASP A 177 1.35 -29.36 8.27
CA ASP A 177 2.37 -28.70 7.43
C ASP A 177 1.79 -27.66 6.47
N TYR A 178 0.50 -27.70 6.18
CA TYR A 178 -0.16 -26.82 5.23
C TYR A 178 -1.39 -26.11 5.82
N THR A 179 -1.61 -26.27 7.14
CA THR A 179 -2.75 -25.65 7.83
C THR A 179 -2.28 -25.00 9.12
N PHE A 180 -2.64 -23.73 9.31
CA PHE A 180 -2.40 -23.01 10.55
C PHE A 180 -3.59 -22.13 10.89
N ARG A 181 -3.68 -21.71 12.15
CA ARG A 181 -4.76 -20.91 12.69
C ARG A 181 -4.23 -19.70 13.43
N ILE A 182 -4.91 -18.56 13.27
CA ILE A 182 -4.68 -17.32 14.03
C ILE A 182 -5.96 -16.98 14.77
N GLU A 183 -5.85 -16.79 16.09
CA GLU A 183 -6.97 -16.37 16.95
C GLU A 183 -6.66 -15.04 17.61
N PHE A 184 -7.58 -14.07 17.47
CA PHE A 184 -7.57 -12.77 18.13
C PHE A 184 -8.42 -12.79 19.41
N ALA A 185 -8.09 -11.93 20.38
CA ALA A 185 -8.86 -11.78 21.62
C ALA A 185 -10.29 -11.26 21.36
N LYS A 186 -10.46 -10.46 20.29
CA LYS A 186 -11.75 -9.86 19.86
C LYS A 186 -11.97 -10.08 18.36
N PRO A 187 -13.20 -9.97 17.85
CA PRO A 187 -13.48 -10.01 16.41
C PRO A 187 -12.62 -8.98 15.65
N TYR A 188 -12.14 -9.35 14.45
CA TYR A 188 -11.27 -8.48 13.64
C TYR A 188 -11.66 -8.51 12.16
N SER A 189 -12.74 -7.84 11.81
CA SER A 189 -13.43 -7.94 10.52
C SER A 189 -12.60 -7.54 9.28
N ILE A 190 -11.55 -6.73 9.45
CA ILE A 190 -10.69 -6.29 8.32
C ILE A 190 -9.38 -7.09 8.21
N PHE A 191 -9.19 -8.17 8.98
CA PHE A 191 -7.92 -8.89 9.03
C PHE A 191 -7.46 -9.43 7.67
N LEU A 192 -8.36 -10.02 6.88
CA LEU A 192 -8.02 -10.52 5.53
C LEU A 192 -7.55 -9.39 4.62
N LYS A 193 -8.17 -8.22 4.72
CA LYS A 193 -7.74 -7.02 3.98
C LYS A 193 -6.36 -6.54 4.44
N GLN A 194 -6.07 -6.61 5.74
CA GLN A 194 -4.73 -6.31 6.27
C GLN A 194 -3.67 -7.28 5.74
N LEU A 195 -4.00 -8.58 5.65
CA LEU A 195 -3.09 -9.59 5.08
C LEU A 195 -2.82 -9.35 3.58
N ALA A 196 -3.77 -8.83 2.84
CA ALA A 196 -3.59 -8.48 1.43
C ALA A 196 -2.78 -7.17 1.24
N CYS A 197 -2.59 -6.36 2.28
CA CYS A 197 -1.73 -5.18 2.21
C CYS A 197 -0.24 -5.55 2.08
N PRO A 198 0.63 -4.61 1.65
CA PRO A 198 2.07 -4.88 1.50
C PRO A 198 2.76 -5.42 2.77
N HIS A 199 2.29 -5.05 3.96
CA HIS A 199 2.83 -5.55 5.23
C HIS A 199 2.45 -7.01 5.51
N GLY A 200 1.35 -7.52 4.96
CA GLY A 200 0.96 -8.94 5.08
C GLY A 200 1.97 -9.90 4.43
N MET A 201 2.81 -9.42 3.51
CA MET A 201 3.91 -10.21 2.96
C MET A 201 4.94 -10.64 4.02
N GLU A 202 5.02 -9.96 5.16
CA GLU A 202 5.96 -10.34 6.24
C GLU A 202 5.75 -11.78 6.72
N LEU A 203 4.51 -12.29 6.68
CA LEU A 203 4.18 -13.65 7.11
C LEU A 203 4.80 -14.74 6.23
N VAL A 204 5.02 -14.43 4.95
CA VAL A 204 5.39 -15.42 3.91
C VAL A 204 6.72 -15.12 3.22
N THR A 205 7.51 -14.21 3.80
CA THR A 205 8.84 -13.82 3.27
C THR A 205 9.98 -14.12 4.24
N LYS A 206 9.77 -15.06 5.14
CA LYS A 206 10.76 -15.44 6.16
C LYS A 206 11.16 -16.91 6.01
N PRO A 207 12.01 -17.26 5.02
CA PRO A 207 12.46 -18.64 4.81
C PRO A 207 13.22 -19.15 6.05
N LYS A 208 12.58 -20.00 6.84
CA LYS A 208 13.13 -20.54 8.10
C LYS A 208 14.46 -21.25 7.88
N HIS A 209 14.55 -22.11 6.85
CA HIS A 209 15.76 -22.86 6.53
C HIS A 209 16.98 -21.97 6.30
N TYR A 210 16.79 -20.77 5.72
CA TYR A 210 17.84 -19.78 5.49
C TYR A 210 18.10 -18.91 6.72
N LEU A 211 17.04 -18.30 7.29
CA LEU A 211 17.14 -17.29 8.34
C LEU A 211 17.58 -17.87 9.70
N LYS A 212 17.30 -19.15 9.97
CA LYS A 212 17.78 -19.84 11.19
C LYS A 212 19.30 -19.76 11.37
N ASN A 213 20.07 -19.62 10.26
CA ASN A 213 21.53 -19.50 10.31
C ASN A 213 22.01 -18.16 10.89
N PHE A 214 21.13 -17.19 11.03
CA PHE A 214 21.41 -15.85 11.57
C PHE A 214 20.67 -15.57 12.88
N HIS A 215 19.90 -16.56 13.38
CA HIS A 215 19.07 -16.42 14.57
C HIS A 215 19.73 -17.09 15.79
N LYS A 216 19.85 -16.38 16.92
CA LYS A 216 20.55 -16.85 18.14
C LYS A 216 20.04 -18.18 18.68
N LYS A 217 18.75 -18.51 18.47
CA LYS A 217 18.14 -19.76 18.92
C LYS A 217 18.66 -20.99 18.16
N TYR A 218 19.14 -20.81 16.91
CA TYR A 218 19.45 -21.90 15.98
C TYR A 218 20.90 -21.90 15.53
N ALA A 219 21.50 -20.73 15.34
CA ALA A 219 22.88 -20.62 14.87
C ALA A 219 23.88 -20.91 16.00
N PRO A 220 25.00 -21.64 15.74
CA PRO A 220 26.07 -21.77 16.70
C PRO A 220 26.62 -20.41 17.14
N PRO A 221 26.77 -20.14 18.44
CA PRO A 221 27.19 -18.82 18.94
C PRO A 221 28.47 -18.28 18.30
N GLU A 222 29.51 -19.13 18.20
CA GLU A 222 30.79 -18.74 17.58
C GLU A 222 30.65 -18.30 16.12
N LYS A 223 29.83 -19.02 15.34
CA LYS A 223 29.55 -18.68 13.95
C LYS A 223 28.79 -17.36 13.86
N LEU A 224 27.83 -17.16 14.76
CA LEU A 224 27.03 -15.93 14.79
C LEU A 224 27.90 -14.72 15.13
N GLU A 225 28.78 -14.86 16.14
CA GLU A 225 29.73 -13.79 16.48
C GLU A 225 30.72 -13.49 15.37
N GLN A 226 31.18 -14.49 14.64
CA GLN A 226 32.03 -14.30 13.48
C GLN A 226 31.31 -13.47 12.41
N ILE A 227 30.06 -13.82 12.06
CA ILE A 227 29.27 -13.09 11.06
C ILE A 227 29.00 -11.64 11.51
N ILE A 228 28.71 -11.41 12.80
CA ILE A 228 28.52 -10.08 13.38
C ILE A 228 29.78 -9.22 13.17
N LYS A 229 30.96 -9.78 13.45
CA LYS A 229 32.25 -9.11 13.25
C LYS A 229 32.52 -8.82 11.77
N GLU A 230 32.34 -9.84 10.91
CA GLU A 230 32.58 -9.70 9.44
C GLU A 230 31.68 -8.63 8.80
N ARG A 231 30.44 -8.52 9.26
CA ARG A 231 29.49 -7.52 8.76
C ARG A 231 29.54 -6.18 9.49
N ASN A 232 30.41 -6.06 10.50
CA ASN A 232 30.56 -4.86 11.31
C ASN A 232 29.23 -4.32 11.87
N VAL A 233 28.40 -5.22 12.41
CA VAL A 233 27.12 -4.87 13.04
C VAL A 233 27.25 -5.00 14.56
N THR A 234 26.37 -4.30 15.31
CA THR A 234 26.50 -4.14 16.77
C THR A 234 25.90 -5.31 17.57
N SER A 235 25.02 -6.10 16.98
CA SER A 235 24.33 -7.21 17.68
C SER A 235 23.77 -8.24 16.70
N TRP A 236 23.41 -9.42 17.23
CA TRP A 236 22.72 -10.44 16.48
C TRP A 236 21.34 -9.96 15.98
N ALA A 237 20.61 -9.18 16.78
CA ALA A 237 19.32 -8.63 16.40
C ALA A 237 19.45 -7.66 15.22
N LYS A 238 20.49 -6.81 15.22
CA LYS A 238 20.80 -5.93 14.08
C LYS A 238 21.17 -6.73 12.84
N LEU A 239 22.01 -7.78 12.98
CA LEU A 239 22.34 -8.68 11.89
C LEU A 239 21.08 -9.34 11.31
N PHE A 240 20.24 -9.92 12.19
CA PHE A 240 19.01 -10.59 11.78
C PHE A 240 18.05 -9.63 11.07
N HIS A 241 17.87 -8.43 11.60
CA HIS A 241 17.07 -7.40 10.94
C HIS A 241 17.58 -7.09 9.54
N ASP A 242 18.90 -6.93 9.35
CA ASP A 242 19.48 -6.59 8.06
C ASP A 242 19.31 -7.70 7.01
N VAL A 243 19.38 -8.99 7.43
CA VAL A 243 19.22 -10.12 6.53
C VAL A 243 17.77 -10.58 6.32
N SER A 244 16.82 -10.10 7.13
CA SER A 244 15.41 -10.49 7.06
C SER A 244 14.47 -9.36 6.65
N ASN A 245 14.95 -8.10 6.58
CA ASN A 245 14.12 -6.94 6.25
C ASN A 245 13.54 -7.04 4.85
N LEU A 246 12.22 -7.13 4.75
CA LEU A 246 11.48 -7.25 3.50
C LEU A 246 11.78 -6.10 2.50
N ARG A 247 12.16 -4.92 3.00
CA ARG A 247 12.43 -3.77 2.12
C ARG A 247 13.72 -3.91 1.32
N HIS A 248 14.69 -4.68 1.82
CA HIS A 248 16.04 -4.73 1.24
C HIS A 248 16.57 -6.15 1.06
N ALA A 249 16.34 -7.09 1.99
CA ALA A 249 17.02 -8.39 2.03
C ALA A 249 16.98 -9.15 0.69
N MET A 250 15.81 -9.23 0.07
CA MET A 250 15.63 -9.91 -1.23
C MET A 250 16.33 -9.20 -2.40
N PHE A 251 16.76 -7.93 -2.26
CA PHE A 251 17.38 -7.16 -3.34
C PHE A 251 18.89 -7.02 -3.19
N ILE A 252 19.41 -7.09 -1.97
CA ILE A 252 20.84 -6.94 -1.69
C ILE A 252 21.60 -8.26 -1.67
N SER A 253 20.90 -9.39 -1.82
CA SER A 253 21.49 -10.74 -1.82
C SER A 253 20.86 -11.60 -2.91
N ASN A 254 21.70 -12.25 -3.71
CA ASN A 254 21.28 -13.28 -4.67
C ASN A 254 21.14 -14.68 -4.04
N LYS A 255 21.35 -14.79 -2.73
CA LYS A 255 21.21 -16.03 -1.95
C LYS A 255 19.94 -16.04 -1.10
N PHE A 256 19.17 -14.95 -1.08
CA PHE A 256 17.94 -14.88 -0.31
C PHE A 256 16.82 -15.66 -1.02
N PRO A 257 16.29 -16.74 -0.42
CA PRO A 257 15.20 -17.51 -1.01
C PRO A 257 13.90 -16.70 -1.08
N SER A 258 13.14 -16.87 -2.15
CA SER A 258 11.92 -16.10 -2.39
C SER A 258 10.82 -16.97 -3.02
N LEU A 259 9.56 -16.63 -2.75
CA LEU A 259 8.37 -17.23 -3.38
C LEU A 259 7.88 -16.41 -4.59
N CYS A 260 8.52 -15.28 -4.87
CA CYS A 260 8.11 -14.33 -5.92
C CYS A 260 8.49 -14.81 -7.32
N ALA A 261 7.83 -14.25 -8.34
CA ALA A 261 8.02 -14.60 -9.74
C ALA A 261 9.47 -14.38 -10.26
N TRP A 262 10.14 -13.35 -9.71
CA TRP A 262 11.54 -13.05 -10.04
C TRP A 262 12.39 -12.98 -8.78
N ILE A 263 13.65 -13.42 -8.91
CA ILE A 263 14.66 -13.44 -7.84
C ILE A 263 15.89 -12.62 -8.23
N THR A 264 16.63 -12.13 -7.25
CA THR A 264 17.83 -11.32 -7.49
C THR A 264 18.97 -12.15 -8.09
N LYS A 265 19.43 -11.72 -9.26
CA LYS A 265 20.67 -12.22 -9.91
C LYS A 265 21.85 -11.30 -9.62
N THR A 266 21.69 -10.01 -9.93
CA THR A 266 22.70 -8.99 -9.63
C THR A 266 22.14 -8.07 -8.56
N PRO A 267 22.71 -8.05 -7.34
CA PRO A 267 22.18 -7.27 -6.22
C PRO A 267 22.19 -5.76 -6.43
N ALA A 268 21.29 -5.06 -5.74
CA ALA A 268 21.29 -3.62 -5.57
C ALA A 268 22.17 -3.21 -4.34
N PRO A 269 22.79 -2.01 -4.34
CA PRO A 269 22.87 -1.08 -5.45
C PRO A 269 23.94 -1.51 -6.48
N SER A 270 23.60 -1.46 -7.75
CA SER A 270 24.55 -1.70 -8.84
C SER A 270 24.15 -0.89 -10.07
N LYS A 271 25.12 -0.63 -10.97
CA LYS A 271 24.81 0.08 -12.22
C LYS A 271 23.66 -0.57 -12.99
N ARG A 272 23.54 -1.91 -12.86
CA ARG A 272 22.51 -2.72 -13.51
C ARG A 272 22.01 -3.79 -12.56
N PHE A 273 21.06 -3.44 -11.71
CA PHE A 273 20.36 -4.36 -10.83
C PHE A 273 19.42 -5.25 -11.65
N THR A 274 19.51 -6.57 -11.48
CA THR A 274 18.79 -7.52 -12.33
C THR A 274 18.10 -8.60 -11.50
N LEU A 275 16.82 -8.80 -11.78
CA LEU A 275 16.04 -9.93 -11.34
C LEU A 275 15.89 -10.92 -12.51
N VAL A 276 15.89 -12.22 -12.22
CA VAL A 276 15.62 -13.30 -13.19
C VAL A 276 14.48 -14.16 -12.68
N ARG A 277 13.82 -14.87 -13.60
CA ARG A 277 12.70 -15.73 -13.24
C ARG A 277 13.09 -16.77 -12.18
N ASN A 278 12.16 -17.02 -11.26
CA ASN A 278 12.27 -18.02 -10.22
C ASN A 278 12.03 -19.42 -10.84
N PRO A 279 12.97 -20.38 -10.76
CA PRO A 279 12.76 -21.71 -11.31
C PRO A 279 11.65 -22.50 -10.62
N TYR A 280 11.35 -22.21 -9.36
CA TYR A 280 10.31 -22.86 -8.57
C TYR A 280 9.05 -22.00 -8.41
N TYR A 281 8.83 -21.03 -9.32
CA TYR A 281 7.62 -20.23 -9.23
C TYR A 281 6.39 -21.11 -9.48
N TRP A 282 5.40 -20.99 -8.63
CA TRP A 282 4.33 -21.94 -8.38
C TRP A 282 3.01 -21.65 -9.12
N LYS A 283 2.99 -20.63 -9.99
CA LYS A 283 1.83 -20.27 -10.81
C LYS A 283 2.05 -20.64 -12.27
N VAL A 284 0.92 -20.99 -12.91
CA VAL A 284 0.88 -21.32 -14.35
C VAL A 284 -0.23 -20.53 -15.04
N ASP A 285 -0.19 -20.46 -16.35
CA ASP A 285 -1.33 -20.02 -17.15
C ASP A 285 -2.31 -21.19 -17.43
N PRO A 286 -3.49 -20.95 -18.07
CA PRO A 286 -4.44 -22.00 -18.39
C PRO A 286 -3.94 -23.09 -19.36
N GLU A 287 -2.84 -22.83 -20.09
CA GLU A 287 -2.21 -23.79 -20.99
C GLU A 287 -1.09 -24.62 -20.32
N GLY A 288 -0.86 -24.41 -19.01
CA GLY A 288 0.17 -25.11 -18.24
C GLY A 288 1.58 -24.55 -18.40
N ASN A 289 1.73 -23.35 -18.94
CA ASN A 289 3.03 -22.68 -19.02
C ASN A 289 3.41 -22.09 -17.66
N GLN A 290 4.58 -22.45 -17.11
CA GLN A 290 5.07 -21.86 -15.86
C GLN A 290 5.34 -20.37 -16.02
N LEU A 291 4.74 -19.52 -15.18
CA LEU A 291 5.01 -18.09 -15.13
C LEU A 291 6.34 -17.79 -14.38
N PRO A 292 6.88 -16.58 -14.50
CA PRO A 292 6.46 -15.46 -15.35
C PRO A 292 6.80 -15.68 -16.83
N TYR A 293 6.15 -14.96 -17.75
CA TYR A 293 6.55 -15.03 -19.16
C TYR A 293 7.87 -14.32 -19.42
N ILE A 294 8.14 -13.17 -18.78
CA ILE A 294 9.36 -12.38 -18.94
C ILE A 294 10.52 -13.01 -18.18
N ASP A 295 11.67 -13.23 -18.86
CA ASP A 295 12.83 -13.89 -18.27
C ASP A 295 13.56 -13.04 -17.23
N SER A 296 13.61 -11.73 -17.41
CA SER A 296 14.31 -10.85 -16.47
C SER A 296 13.70 -9.45 -16.36
N VAL A 297 13.89 -8.83 -15.20
CA VAL A 297 13.59 -7.41 -14.95
C VAL A 297 14.89 -6.69 -14.67
N VAL A 298 15.24 -5.73 -15.51
CA VAL A 298 16.52 -5.02 -15.47
C VAL A 298 16.30 -3.58 -15.09
N HIS A 299 16.93 -3.14 -14.00
CA HIS A 299 16.89 -1.77 -13.50
C HIS A 299 18.24 -1.11 -13.72
N GLU A 300 18.29 -0.04 -14.49
CA GLU A 300 19.49 0.76 -14.70
C GLU A 300 19.56 1.90 -13.67
N LEU A 301 20.70 2.02 -12.98
CA LEU A 301 20.94 3.12 -12.05
C LEU A 301 21.23 4.40 -12.81
N VAL A 302 20.46 5.45 -12.51
CA VAL A 302 20.68 6.80 -13.08
C VAL A 302 20.83 7.80 -11.94
N ALA A 303 21.56 8.89 -12.21
CA ALA A 303 21.83 9.90 -11.19
C ALA A 303 20.59 10.73 -10.80
N GLU A 304 19.71 10.99 -11.77
CA GLU A 304 18.57 11.90 -11.58
C GLU A 304 17.25 11.36 -12.18
N PRO A 305 16.10 11.66 -11.57
CA PRO A 305 14.79 11.27 -12.10
C PRO A 305 14.51 11.76 -13.52
N LYS A 306 15.03 12.93 -13.91
CA LYS A 306 14.88 13.46 -15.28
C LYS A 306 15.48 12.54 -16.34
N THR A 307 16.54 11.81 -16.03
CA THR A 307 17.15 10.83 -16.93
C THR A 307 16.18 9.68 -17.23
N ILE A 308 15.32 9.30 -16.27
CA ILE A 308 14.29 8.27 -16.48
C ILE A 308 13.26 8.74 -17.51
N VAL A 309 12.87 10.03 -17.46
CA VAL A 309 11.96 10.62 -18.45
C VAL A 309 12.58 10.58 -19.85
N LEU A 310 13.84 10.96 -19.99
CA LEU A 310 14.56 10.91 -21.27
C LEU A 310 14.68 9.48 -21.83
N LYS A 311 14.97 8.50 -20.96
CA LYS A 311 14.99 7.08 -21.35
C LYS A 311 13.61 6.58 -21.81
N ALA A 312 12.53 7.01 -21.17
CA ALA A 312 11.17 6.69 -21.60
C ALA A 312 10.89 7.27 -23.00
N ILE A 313 11.26 8.53 -23.25
CA ILE A 313 11.14 9.17 -24.57
C ILE A 313 11.94 8.45 -25.65
N ALA A 314 13.13 7.96 -25.29
CA ALA A 314 14.00 7.17 -26.19
C ALA A 314 13.50 5.72 -26.40
N GLY A 315 12.41 5.29 -25.73
CA GLY A 315 11.91 3.91 -25.83
C GLY A 315 12.79 2.88 -25.12
N GLU A 316 13.56 3.31 -24.12
CA GLU A 316 14.45 2.46 -23.33
C GLU A 316 13.80 1.93 -22.04
N ILE A 317 12.58 2.34 -21.73
CA ILE A 317 11.74 1.87 -20.63
C ILE A 317 10.57 1.07 -21.22
N ASP A 318 10.34 -0.14 -20.69
CA ASP A 318 9.24 -0.98 -21.17
C ASP A 318 7.94 -0.76 -20.37
N MET A 319 8.01 -0.75 -19.04
CA MET A 319 6.91 -0.33 -18.18
C MET A 319 7.44 0.26 -16.87
N GLN A 320 7.03 1.49 -16.58
CA GLN A 320 7.33 2.14 -15.30
C GLN A 320 6.39 3.32 -15.05
N GLY A 321 6.01 3.56 -13.77
CA GLY A 321 5.28 4.75 -13.34
C GLY A 321 6.16 5.68 -12.50
N ARG A 322 6.96 5.12 -11.58
CA ARG A 322 7.79 5.91 -10.66
C ARG A 322 8.73 6.85 -11.41
N HIS A 323 8.75 8.11 -11.02
CA HIS A 323 9.48 9.24 -11.64
C HIS A 323 8.98 9.67 -13.03
N LEU A 324 7.92 9.05 -13.58
CA LEU A 324 7.36 9.40 -14.88
C LEU A 324 6.02 10.13 -14.77
N GLY A 325 5.20 9.75 -13.82
CA GLY A 325 3.81 10.12 -13.72
C GLY A 325 3.55 11.48 -13.06
N SER A 326 4.33 12.50 -13.31
CA SER A 326 3.96 13.86 -12.89
C SER A 326 3.22 14.60 -14.02
N MET A 327 2.34 15.53 -13.66
CA MET A 327 1.65 16.38 -14.64
C MET A 327 2.63 17.18 -15.52
N GLN A 328 3.79 17.53 -14.98
CA GLN A 328 4.86 18.21 -15.71
C GLN A 328 5.43 17.32 -16.82
N ASN A 329 5.59 16.03 -16.59
CA ASN A 329 6.11 15.07 -17.55
C ASN A 329 5.05 14.62 -18.56
N THR A 330 3.76 14.64 -18.19
CA THR A 330 2.67 14.06 -18.98
C THR A 330 2.59 14.67 -20.38
N VAL A 331 2.72 15.99 -20.51
CA VAL A 331 2.66 16.68 -21.83
C VAL A 331 3.81 16.22 -22.72
N LEU A 332 5.01 16.17 -22.17
CA LEU A 332 6.22 15.73 -22.89
C LEU A 332 6.12 14.27 -23.31
N LEU A 333 5.68 13.39 -22.41
CA LEU A 333 5.50 11.97 -22.67
C LEU A 333 4.41 11.73 -23.71
N LEU A 334 3.28 12.45 -23.66
CA LEU A 334 2.23 12.36 -24.69
C LEU A 334 2.75 12.75 -26.07
N ALA A 335 3.45 13.88 -26.17
CA ALA A 335 4.05 14.35 -27.42
C ALA A 335 5.08 13.37 -27.99
N SER A 336 5.80 12.63 -27.15
CA SER A 336 6.86 11.70 -27.55
C SER A 336 6.38 10.25 -27.67
N SER A 337 5.12 9.94 -27.41
CA SER A 337 4.60 8.58 -27.33
C SER A 337 4.71 7.78 -28.64
N ALA A 338 4.58 8.46 -29.78
CA ALA A 338 4.71 7.85 -31.10
C ALA A 338 6.18 7.49 -31.42
N SER A 339 7.10 8.47 -31.25
CA SER A 339 8.53 8.28 -31.51
C SER A 339 9.19 7.32 -30.54
N GLY A 340 8.81 7.33 -29.26
CA GLY A 340 9.31 6.43 -28.22
C GLY A 340 8.63 5.05 -28.21
N ASN A 341 7.67 4.82 -29.11
CA ASN A 341 6.92 3.55 -29.23
C ASN A 341 6.32 3.05 -27.91
N PHE A 342 5.70 3.95 -27.14
CA PHE A 342 4.99 3.64 -25.91
C PHE A 342 3.56 4.20 -25.90
N ARG A 343 2.78 3.74 -24.93
CA ARG A 343 1.48 4.33 -24.57
C ARG A 343 1.51 4.75 -23.10
N LEU A 344 0.62 5.66 -22.71
CA LEU A 344 0.38 6.04 -21.32
C LEU A 344 -0.87 5.28 -20.81
N VAL A 345 -0.71 4.54 -19.72
CA VAL A 345 -1.80 3.85 -19.03
C VAL A 345 -2.14 4.67 -17.79
N PRO A 346 -3.37 5.22 -17.69
CA PRO A 346 -3.76 6.04 -16.56
C PRO A 346 -3.85 5.24 -15.27
N LYS A 347 -3.43 5.87 -14.17
CA LYS A 347 -3.57 5.38 -12.80
C LYS A 347 -4.47 6.32 -12.03
N THR A 348 -5.63 5.84 -11.60
CA THR A 348 -6.49 6.56 -10.66
C THR A 348 -5.84 6.58 -9.28
N LEU A 349 -5.87 7.71 -8.59
CA LEU A 349 -5.32 7.83 -7.24
C LEU A 349 -6.33 7.33 -6.22
N SER A 350 -5.90 6.55 -5.24
CA SER A 350 -6.71 6.17 -4.08
C SER A 350 -6.78 7.26 -3.01
N ALA A 351 -5.91 8.26 -3.10
CA ALA A 351 -5.91 9.41 -2.21
C ALA A 351 -7.12 10.33 -2.51
N SER A 352 -7.73 10.85 -1.45
CA SER A 352 -8.86 11.80 -1.56
C SER A 352 -8.44 13.12 -2.20
N VAL A 353 -7.24 13.61 -1.87
CA VAL A 353 -6.61 14.82 -2.42
C VAL A 353 -5.13 14.59 -2.62
N GLY A 354 -4.53 15.31 -3.58
CA GLY A 354 -3.08 15.25 -3.83
C GLY A 354 -2.28 15.96 -2.75
N ILE A 355 -2.90 16.95 -2.10
CA ILE A 355 -2.32 17.66 -0.96
C ILE A 355 -3.42 18.15 -0.02
N LEU A 356 -3.17 18.04 1.27
CA LEU A 356 -3.96 18.60 2.36
C LEU A 356 -3.09 19.39 3.34
N MET A 357 -3.71 20.24 4.14
CA MET A 357 -3.09 20.85 5.31
C MET A 357 -3.53 20.10 6.57
N ALA A 358 -2.57 19.72 7.41
CA ALA A 358 -2.78 19.04 8.70
C ALA A 358 -2.30 19.93 9.86
N PRO A 359 -3.15 20.81 10.42
CA PRO A 359 -2.83 21.62 11.60
C PRO A 359 -2.54 20.74 12.82
N ASN A 360 -1.42 20.99 13.50
CA ASN A 360 -0.94 20.17 14.60
C ASN A 360 -1.67 20.47 15.92
N LEU A 361 -2.61 19.62 16.31
CA LEU A 361 -3.35 19.72 17.57
C LEU A 361 -2.52 19.37 18.83
N ASN A 362 -1.31 18.83 18.63
CA ASN A 362 -0.35 18.53 19.71
C ASN A 362 0.79 19.56 19.76
N HIS A 363 0.59 20.78 19.24
CA HIS A 363 1.63 21.79 19.19
C HIS A 363 2.19 22.11 20.57
N LYS A 364 3.52 22.30 20.68
CA LYS A 364 4.22 22.51 21.96
C LYS A 364 4.00 23.90 22.58
N ASP A 365 3.86 24.93 21.73
CA ASP A 365 3.48 26.27 22.21
C ASP A 365 1.98 26.29 22.52
N PRO A 366 1.57 26.57 23.78
CA PRO A 366 0.17 26.48 24.19
C PRO A 366 -0.76 27.43 23.43
N LEU A 367 -0.30 28.64 23.07
CA LEU A 367 -1.11 29.62 22.35
C LEU A 367 -1.28 29.25 20.88
N ILE A 368 -0.23 28.76 20.24
CA ILE A 368 -0.33 28.25 18.88
C ILE A 368 -1.22 27.00 18.86
N ARG A 369 -1.07 26.11 19.84
CA ARG A 369 -1.94 24.93 20.02
C ARG A 369 -3.41 25.33 20.17
N GLU A 370 -3.72 26.35 20.99
CA GLU A 370 -5.08 26.88 21.15
C GLU A 370 -5.65 27.34 19.80
N VAL A 371 -4.87 28.12 19.03
CA VAL A 371 -5.25 28.60 17.69
C VAL A 371 -5.49 27.43 16.73
N LEU A 372 -4.56 26.49 16.62
CA LEU A 372 -4.68 25.35 15.69
C LEU A 372 -5.82 24.39 16.09
N SER A 373 -6.12 24.31 17.39
CA SER A 373 -7.20 23.47 17.93
C SER A 373 -8.60 24.10 17.82
N ASP A 374 -8.69 25.40 17.58
CA ASP A 374 -9.99 26.06 17.36
C ASP A 374 -10.52 25.75 15.96
N ARG A 375 -11.71 25.18 15.88
CA ARG A 375 -12.35 24.85 14.59
C ARG A 375 -12.55 26.09 13.71
N ARG A 376 -12.79 27.28 14.31
CA ARG A 376 -12.99 28.53 13.59
C ARG A 376 -11.72 28.90 12.82
N PHE A 377 -10.54 28.68 13.41
CA PHE A 377 -9.27 28.86 12.74
C PHE A 377 -9.14 27.95 11.51
N ARG A 378 -9.41 26.64 11.66
CA ARG A 378 -9.31 25.68 10.57
C ARG A 378 -10.30 25.99 9.44
N ILE A 379 -11.52 26.38 9.78
CA ILE A 379 -12.52 26.83 8.78
C ILE A 379 -12.07 28.14 8.13
N ALA A 380 -11.53 29.09 8.89
CA ALA A 380 -11.04 30.36 8.35
C ALA A 380 -9.91 30.14 7.34
N ILE A 381 -8.88 29.35 7.67
CA ILE A 381 -7.78 29.07 6.73
C ILE A 381 -8.26 28.25 5.52
N SER A 382 -9.30 27.41 5.67
CA SER A 382 -9.92 26.74 4.52
C SER A 382 -10.58 27.71 3.55
N HIS A 383 -11.28 28.74 4.03
CA HIS A 383 -11.84 29.81 3.20
C HIS A 383 -10.79 30.79 2.67
N ALA A 384 -9.66 30.94 3.36
CA ALA A 384 -8.57 31.82 2.92
C ALA A 384 -7.77 31.23 1.75
N VAL A 385 -7.76 29.91 1.57
CA VAL A 385 -6.96 29.25 0.52
C VAL A 385 -7.70 29.18 -0.81
N ASN A 386 -7.08 29.75 -1.87
CA ASN A 386 -7.59 29.70 -3.23
C ASN A 386 -7.25 28.38 -3.94
N ARG A 387 -8.14 27.39 -3.79
CA ARG A 387 -8.00 26.07 -4.44
C ARG A 387 -8.00 26.13 -5.96
N SER A 388 -8.65 27.13 -6.56
CA SER A 388 -8.67 27.32 -8.00
C SER A 388 -7.30 27.73 -8.53
N GLU A 389 -6.56 28.57 -7.77
CA GLU A 389 -5.19 28.98 -8.10
C GLU A 389 -4.22 27.78 -8.01
N ILE A 390 -4.28 27.00 -6.92
CA ILE A 390 -3.50 25.76 -6.76
C ILE A 390 -3.80 24.80 -7.92
N ASN A 391 -5.08 24.57 -8.23
CA ASN A 391 -5.48 23.72 -9.35
C ASN A 391 -4.90 24.20 -10.69
N LYS A 392 -4.97 25.52 -10.95
CA LYS A 392 -4.46 26.10 -12.20
C LYS A 392 -2.95 25.95 -12.34
N ILE A 393 -2.19 26.21 -11.26
CA ILE A 393 -0.72 26.23 -11.29
C ILE A 393 -0.16 24.80 -11.21
N VAL A 394 -0.60 24.00 -10.22
CA VAL A 394 -0.03 22.69 -9.91
C VAL A 394 -0.64 21.60 -10.78
N CYS A 395 -1.99 21.56 -10.90
CA CYS A 395 -2.71 20.54 -11.65
C CYS A 395 -3.10 20.97 -13.07
N ARG A 396 -2.66 22.18 -13.52
CA ARG A 396 -2.98 22.75 -14.85
C ARG A 396 -4.48 22.79 -15.14
N GLY A 397 -5.30 23.06 -14.12
CA GLY A 397 -6.75 23.14 -14.19
C GLY A 397 -7.47 21.79 -14.31
N LYS A 398 -6.78 20.66 -14.18
CA LYS A 398 -7.36 19.32 -14.35
C LYS A 398 -7.66 18.62 -13.01
N GLY A 399 -7.31 19.21 -11.88
CA GLY A 399 -7.63 18.73 -10.56
C GLY A 399 -9.08 19.08 -10.15
N ILE A 400 -9.52 18.54 -9.03
CA ILE A 400 -10.85 18.80 -8.46
C ILE A 400 -10.66 19.40 -7.07
N ALA A 401 -11.16 20.63 -6.87
CA ALA A 401 -11.16 21.28 -5.56
C ALA A 401 -12.14 20.54 -4.62
N ARG A 402 -11.63 20.01 -3.48
CA ARG A 402 -12.43 19.26 -2.52
C ARG A 402 -11.77 19.17 -1.15
N GLN A 403 -12.54 18.79 -0.13
CA GLN A 403 -12.01 18.35 1.15
C GLN A 403 -11.45 16.92 1.08
N ALA A 404 -10.74 16.51 2.15
CA ALA A 404 -10.20 15.16 2.29
C ALA A 404 -11.29 14.10 2.62
N ALA A 405 -12.46 14.24 1.98
CA ALA A 405 -13.57 13.30 2.13
C ALA A 405 -13.26 11.98 1.40
N PRO A 406 -13.81 10.85 1.85
CA PRO A 406 -13.72 9.57 1.14
C PRO A 406 -14.08 9.69 -0.33
N LEU A 407 -13.49 8.83 -1.17
CA LEU A 407 -13.83 8.75 -2.59
C LEU A 407 -15.21 8.09 -2.79
N LYS A 408 -15.86 8.37 -3.91
CA LYS A 408 -17.18 7.80 -4.24
C LYS A 408 -17.17 6.28 -4.25
N GLU A 409 -16.08 5.70 -4.68
CA GLU A 409 -15.85 4.26 -4.79
C GLU A 409 -15.61 3.57 -3.45
N SER A 410 -15.34 4.33 -2.37
CA SER A 410 -15.04 3.77 -1.04
C SER A 410 -16.25 3.14 -0.32
N GLY A 411 -17.48 3.49 -0.74
CA GLY A 411 -18.70 3.16 0.00
C GLY A 411 -19.00 4.05 1.21
N PHE A 412 -18.08 4.96 1.58
CA PHE A 412 -18.17 5.88 2.74
C PHE A 412 -18.27 7.36 2.32
N TYR A 413 -18.52 7.62 1.06
CA TYR A 413 -18.56 8.97 0.47
C TYR A 413 -19.60 9.87 1.11
N SER A 414 -19.24 11.15 1.33
CA SER A 414 -20.12 12.22 1.75
C SER A 414 -19.91 13.45 0.88
N GLU A 415 -20.93 13.82 0.10
CA GLU A 415 -20.91 15.01 -0.74
C GLU A 415 -20.86 16.31 0.09
N SER A 416 -21.55 16.34 1.23
CA SER A 416 -21.54 17.49 2.13
C SER A 416 -20.14 17.75 2.68
N TYR A 417 -19.44 16.70 3.15
CA TYR A 417 -18.05 16.84 3.60
C TYR A 417 -17.10 17.20 2.44
N GLU A 418 -17.25 16.60 1.26
CA GLU A 418 -16.41 16.92 0.10
C GLU A 418 -16.43 18.41 -0.22
N ARG A 419 -17.59 19.08 -0.07
CA ARG A 419 -17.79 20.49 -0.42
C ARG A 419 -17.70 21.44 0.78
N ALA A 420 -17.62 20.93 2.01
CA ALA A 420 -17.62 21.76 3.21
C ALA A 420 -16.47 22.77 3.20
N TYR A 421 -16.76 24.05 3.37
CA TYR A 421 -15.79 25.14 3.53
C TYR A 421 -14.74 25.22 2.38
N THR A 422 -15.06 24.76 1.16
CA THR A 422 -14.15 24.82 0.00
C THR A 422 -14.17 26.15 -0.74
N GLU A 423 -15.14 26.99 -0.47
CA GLU A 423 -15.28 28.32 -1.07
C GLU A 423 -14.09 29.21 -0.70
N PHE A 424 -13.52 29.90 -1.69
CA PHE A 424 -12.52 30.96 -1.45
C PHE A 424 -13.25 32.24 -1.02
N ASN A 425 -13.14 32.61 0.24
CA ASN A 425 -13.81 33.75 0.83
C ASN A 425 -12.98 34.37 1.96
N PRO A 426 -12.00 35.23 1.61
CA PRO A 426 -11.15 35.91 2.61
C PRO A 426 -11.92 36.79 3.62
N GLU A 427 -13.09 37.33 3.24
CA GLU A 427 -13.90 38.14 4.15
C GLU A 427 -14.47 37.28 5.27
N LYS A 428 -15.02 36.11 4.92
CA LYS A 428 -15.49 35.14 5.90
C LYS A 428 -14.37 34.60 6.78
N ALA A 429 -13.20 34.35 6.18
CA ALA A 429 -12.00 33.98 6.94
C ALA A 429 -11.64 35.05 7.98
N ASN A 430 -11.61 36.33 7.58
CA ASN A 430 -11.35 37.44 8.50
C ASN A 430 -12.39 37.52 9.63
N SER A 431 -13.70 37.37 9.34
CA SER A 431 -14.76 37.38 10.35
C SER A 431 -14.54 36.29 11.40
N LEU A 432 -14.22 35.06 10.98
CA LEU A 432 -13.96 33.95 11.91
C LEU A 432 -12.72 34.18 12.78
N LEU A 433 -11.65 34.74 12.22
CA LEU A 433 -10.44 35.07 12.96
C LEU A 433 -10.68 36.22 13.96
N ASP A 434 -11.51 37.20 13.60
CA ASP A 434 -11.94 38.28 14.51
C ASP A 434 -12.79 37.76 15.67
N GLU A 435 -13.72 36.81 15.40
CA GLU A 435 -14.53 36.12 16.42
C GLU A 435 -13.68 35.30 17.41
N MET A 436 -12.49 34.86 16.99
CA MET A 436 -11.51 34.22 17.88
C MET A 436 -10.73 35.20 18.74
N GLY A 437 -10.88 36.52 18.50
CA GLY A 437 -10.11 37.55 19.20
C GLY A 437 -8.69 37.77 18.62
N LEU A 438 -8.36 37.18 17.48
CA LEU A 438 -7.09 37.39 16.78
C LEU A 438 -7.13 38.71 16.03
N LYS A 439 -6.92 39.82 16.73
CA LYS A 439 -7.04 41.18 16.18
C LYS A 439 -5.94 41.50 15.18
N MET A 440 -6.26 42.29 14.15
CA MET A 440 -5.31 42.78 13.19
C MET A 440 -4.42 43.86 13.81
N GLY A 441 -3.10 43.69 13.78
CA GLY A 441 -2.11 44.64 14.19
C GLY A 441 -1.92 45.77 13.17
N ARG A 442 -1.13 46.78 13.53
CA ARG A 442 -0.84 47.93 12.65
C ARG A 442 -0.03 47.56 11.41
N ASP A 443 0.69 46.47 11.48
CA ASP A 443 1.53 45.91 10.41
C ASP A 443 0.75 44.97 9.49
N GLY A 444 -0.58 44.85 9.68
CA GLY A 444 -1.43 43.94 8.91
C GLY A 444 -1.30 42.48 9.30
N LYS A 445 -0.69 42.17 10.43
CA LYS A 445 -0.58 40.82 10.97
C LYS A 445 -1.51 40.63 12.18
N ARG A 446 -2.06 39.42 12.35
CA ARG A 446 -2.88 39.08 13.51
C ARG A 446 -2.02 38.83 14.74
N ILE A 447 -2.58 39.14 15.91
CA ILE A 447 -1.88 39.15 17.19
C ILE A 447 -2.51 38.14 18.13
N LEU A 448 -1.68 37.32 18.78
CA LEU A 448 -2.05 36.40 19.87
C LEU A 448 -2.38 37.20 21.16
N SER A 449 -3.00 36.52 22.13
CA SER A 449 -3.38 37.13 23.43
C SER A 449 -2.19 37.67 24.23
N ASP A 450 -0.98 37.18 24.01
CA ASP A 450 0.25 37.64 24.64
C ASP A 450 0.98 38.78 23.87
N GLY A 451 0.40 39.22 22.75
CA GLY A 451 0.97 40.29 21.91
C GLY A 451 1.94 39.84 20.81
N ARG A 452 2.26 38.54 20.73
CA ARG A 452 3.04 38.00 19.60
C ARG A 452 2.19 37.96 18.33
N THR A 453 2.83 38.07 17.19
CA THR A 453 2.21 37.86 15.88
C THR A 453 1.80 36.36 15.71
N VAL A 454 0.66 36.11 15.11
CA VAL A 454 0.28 34.76 14.66
C VAL A 454 1.20 34.36 13.52
N GLN A 455 2.22 33.59 13.82
CA GLN A 455 3.18 33.07 12.86
C GLN A 455 3.01 31.57 12.73
N ILE A 456 2.86 31.07 11.49
CA ILE A 456 2.61 29.66 11.17
C ILE A 456 3.60 29.19 10.11
N ALA A 457 4.26 28.08 10.37
CA ALA A 457 5.10 27.38 9.41
C ALA A 457 4.30 26.31 8.64
N LEU A 458 4.51 26.24 7.33
CA LEU A 458 4.04 25.16 6.47
C LEU A 458 5.20 24.20 6.21
N ASP A 459 5.18 23.03 6.85
CA ASP A 459 6.21 22.01 6.69
C ASP A 459 5.90 21.16 5.44
N VAL A 460 6.83 21.07 4.48
CA VAL A 460 6.64 20.39 3.19
C VAL A 460 7.90 19.65 2.75
N VAL A 461 7.73 18.52 2.06
CA VAL A 461 8.85 17.72 1.54
C VAL A 461 9.33 18.24 0.19
N THR A 462 10.61 18.58 0.09
CA THR A 462 11.26 19.13 -1.12
C THR A 462 11.17 18.21 -2.34
N ALA A 463 11.25 16.88 -2.11
CA ALA A 463 11.35 15.89 -3.20
C ALA A 463 10.04 15.66 -3.96
N MET A 464 8.92 16.28 -3.53
CA MET A 464 7.60 16.07 -4.13
C MET A 464 7.22 17.24 -5.05
N PRO A 465 7.17 17.02 -6.38
CA PRO A 465 6.82 18.06 -7.32
C PRO A 465 5.45 18.69 -7.03
N GLY A 466 5.37 20.01 -7.10
CA GLY A 466 4.12 20.76 -6.91
C GLY A 466 3.70 21.00 -5.45
N TRP A 467 4.29 20.28 -4.46
CA TRP A 467 3.94 20.51 -3.06
C TRP A 467 4.51 21.81 -2.53
N VAL A 468 5.76 22.14 -2.90
CA VAL A 468 6.39 23.40 -2.52
C VAL A 468 5.66 24.58 -3.17
N ASP A 469 5.30 24.45 -4.47
CA ASP A 469 4.51 25.48 -5.17
C ASP A 469 3.15 25.69 -4.48
N SER A 470 2.48 24.60 -4.06
CA SER A 470 1.24 24.69 -3.30
C SER A 470 1.44 25.40 -1.95
N ALA A 471 2.51 25.07 -1.23
CA ALA A 471 2.83 25.71 0.04
C ALA A 471 3.05 27.23 -0.10
N GLU A 472 3.74 27.68 -1.13
CA GLU A 472 3.95 29.10 -1.41
C GLU A 472 2.64 29.84 -1.73
N ILE A 473 1.74 29.22 -2.51
CA ILE A 473 0.42 29.77 -2.78
C ILE A 473 -0.40 29.88 -1.49
N ILE A 474 -0.41 28.82 -0.66
CA ILE A 474 -1.09 28.82 0.63
C ILE A 474 -0.54 29.93 1.52
N ALA A 475 0.78 30.04 1.65
CA ALA A 475 1.43 31.06 2.46
C ALA A 475 1.05 32.49 2.00
N SER A 476 1.04 32.73 0.69
CA SER A 476 0.58 34.00 0.11
C SER A 476 -0.86 34.29 0.46
N ASN A 477 -1.75 33.30 0.35
CA ASN A 477 -3.18 33.45 0.65
C ASN A 477 -3.43 33.72 2.16
N LEU A 478 -2.72 33.04 3.04
CA LEU A 478 -2.84 33.21 4.50
C LEU A 478 -2.36 34.60 4.95
N LYS A 479 -1.33 35.14 4.31
CA LYS A 479 -0.86 36.52 4.59
C LYS A 479 -1.93 37.56 4.29
N VAL A 480 -2.81 37.35 3.29
CA VAL A 480 -3.92 38.27 2.99
C VAL A 480 -4.91 38.42 4.15
N VAL A 481 -5.07 37.38 4.95
CA VAL A 481 -5.93 37.39 6.15
C VAL A 481 -5.14 37.65 7.46
N GLY A 482 -3.89 38.11 7.34
CA GLY A 482 -3.07 38.57 8.45
C GLY A 482 -2.33 37.45 9.20
N ILE A 483 -2.28 36.22 8.68
CA ILE A 483 -1.48 35.14 9.27
C ILE A 483 -0.08 35.19 8.66
N ASP A 484 0.93 35.47 9.48
CA ASP A 484 2.33 35.47 9.03
C ASP A 484 2.78 34.03 8.76
N THR A 485 3.05 33.70 7.50
CA THR A 485 3.25 32.32 7.09
C THR A 485 4.59 32.16 6.39
N GLU A 486 5.37 31.16 6.80
CA GLU A 486 6.62 30.76 6.15
C GLU A 486 6.53 29.32 5.61
N VAL A 487 7.26 29.03 4.53
CA VAL A 487 7.36 27.68 3.99
C VAL A 487 8.66 27.05 4.43
N LYS A 488 8.59 25.90 5.13
CA LYS A 488 9.73 25.07 5.53
C LYS A 488 9.84 23.85 4.63
N SER A 489 10.74 23.96 3.65
CA SER A 489 11.01 22.88 2.71
C SER A 489 12.10 21.96 3.25
N GLU A 490 11.80 20.69 3.49
CA GLU A 490 12.62 19.75 4.24
C GLU A 490 12.88 18.45 3.46
N THR A 491 13.94 17.71 3.88
CA THR A 491 14.10 16.31 3.45
C THR A 491 13.03 15.43 4.07
N MET A 492 12.72 14.29 3.44
CA MET A 492 11.76 13.32 3.96
C MET A 492 12.09 12.86 5.40
N GLU A 493 13.37 12.70 5.71
CA GLU A 493 13.82 12.23 7.02
C GLU A 493 13.56 13.30 8.10
N LEU A 494 13.96 14.54 7.83
CA LEU A 494 13.73 15.66 8.76
C LEU A 494 12.24 15.92 8.95
N PHE A 495 11.46 15.93 7.87
CA PHE A 495 10.01 16.08 7.92
C PHE A 495 9.37 15.03 8.85
N ARG A 496 9.72 13.75 8.69
CA ARG A 496 9.21 12.68 9.55
C ARG A 496 9.61 12.85 11.01
N GLN A 497 10.87 13.17 11.26
CA GLN A 497 11.36 13.42 12.62
C GLN A 497 10.58 14.54 13.30
N ARG A 498 10.36 15.67 12.61
CA ARG A 498 9.61 16.80 13.13
C ARG A 498 8.15 16.49 13.38
N THR A 499 7.48 15.88 12.41
CA THR A 499 6.05 15.57 12.49
C THR A 499 5.75 14.52 13.56
N GLN A 500 6.54 13.46 13.66
CA GLN A 500 6.37 12.43 14.70
C GLN A 500 6.59 12.97 16.13
N ASN A 501 7.43 13.99 16.27
CA ASN A 501 7.69 14.67 17.55
C ASN A 501 6.78 15.88 17.79
N ALA A 502 5.70 16.05 17.00
CA ALA A 502 4.77 17.18 17.07
C ALA A 502 5.49 18.56 17.08
N SER A 503 6.56 18.71 16.27
CA SER A 503 7.41 19.92 16.20
C SER A 503 7.17 20.75 14.94
N HIS A 504 6.05 20.55 14.26
CA HIS A 504 5.57 21.30 13.10
C HIS A 504 4.33 22.10 13.49
N ASP A 505 3.94 23.10 12.69
CA ASP A 505 2.70 23.86 12.91
C ASP A 505 1.59 23.32 11.99
N ILE A 506 1.79 23.35 10.67
CA ILE A 506 0.89 22.74 9.69
C ILE A 506 1.72 21.92 8.72
N ALA A 507 1.52 20.61 8.69
CA ALA A 507 2.16 19.73 7.73
C ALA A 507 1.34 19.64 6.44
N LEU A 508 2.03 19.55 5.30
CA LEU A 508 1.41 19.29 3.98
C LEU A 508 1.70 17.86 3.55
N TRP A 509 0.63 17.11 3.20
CA TRP A 509 0.73 15.70 2.82
C TRP A 509 -0.45 15.28 1.91
N PRO A 510 -0.36 14.19 1.12
CA PRO A 510 -1.52 13.69 0.38
C PRO A 510 -2.60 13.10 1.30
N GLY A 511 -3.83 13.12 0.83
CA GLY A 511 -4.97 12.53 1.53
C GLY A 511 -5.11 11.04 1.27
N ASP A 512 -4.11 10.24 1.66
CA ASP A 512 -4.16 8.77 1.56
C ASP A 512 -5.39 8.20 2.30
N GLY A 513 -5.78 6.96 2.01
CA GLY A 513 -6.96 6.34 2.64
C GLY A 513 -8.31 6.85 2.12
N GLY A 514 -8.34 7.59 1.01
CA GLY A 514 -9.60 8.07 0.42
C GLY A 514 -10.49 6.95 -0.13
N LEU A 515 -9.90 5.88 -0.62
CA LEU A 515 -10.61 4.66 -1.05
C LEU A 515 -10.70 3.62 0.08
N GLU A 516 -9.62 3.41 0.83
CA GLU A 516 -9.49 2.39 1.86
C GLU A 516 -9.62 2.95 3.28
N CYS A 517 -10.69 3.67 3.52
CA CYS A 517 -10.91 4.44 4.76
C CYS A 517 -10.75 3.62 6.04
N LEU A 518 -11.10 2.32 6.01
CA LEU A 518 -10.98 1.45 7.19
C LEU A 518 -9.56 0.91 7.38
N LEU A 519 -8.75 0.84 6.33
CA LEU A 519 -7.37 0.34 6.40
C LEU A 519 -6.37 1.46 6.71
N ASP A 520 -6.67 2.68 6.29
CA ASP A 520 -5.86 3.86 6.55
C ASP A 520 -6.73 5.07 6.94
N PRO A 521 -7.27 5.10 8.18
CA PRO A 521 -8.17 6.14 8.64
C PRO A 521 -7.46 7.40 9.16
N ARG A 522 -6.15 7.57 8.97
CA ARG A 522 -5.30 8.60 9.60
C ARG A 522 -5.76 10.04 9.44
N TRP A 523 -6.58 10.33 8.43
CA TRP A 523 -7.11 11.67 8.17
C TRP A 523 -8.54 11.88 8.72
N TYR A 524 -9.17 10.81 9.19
CA TYR A 524 -10.53 10.86 9.76
C TYR A 524 -10.52 10.91 11.28
N PHE A 525 -9.47 10.39 11.90
CA PHE A 525 -9.14 10.55 13.32
C PHE A 525 -7.65 10.23 13.55
N PRO A 526 -7.05 10.63 14.70
CA PRO A 526 -5.66 10.31 15.01
C PRO A 526 -5.47 8.80 15.24
N PHE A 527 -5.15 8.08 14.18
CA PHE A 527 -5.02 6.62 14.15
C PHE A 527 -3.60 6.15 14.53
N SER A 528 -2.59 6.94 14.17
CA SER A 528 -1.18 6.57 14.35
C SER A 528 -0.30 7.80 14.47
N SER A 529 0.98 7.59 14.80
CA SER A 529 1.98 8.67 14.76
C SER A 529 2.14 9.33 13.38
N GLU A 530 1.58 8.74 12.33
CA GLU A 530 1.52 9.29 10.97
C GLU A 530 0.27 10.15 10.72
N SER A 531 -0.63 10.29 11.70
CA SER A 531 -1.74 11.26 11.68
C SER A 531 -1.17 12.64 12.00
N LEU A 532 -0.71 13.35 10.95
CA LEU A 532 0.10 14.58 11.09
C LEU A 532 -0.62 15.72 11.80
N ASN A 533 -1.96 15.70 11.82
CA ASN A 533 -2.77 16.65 12.58
C ASN A 533 -2.75 16.41 14.10
N ALA A 534 -2.42 15.22 14.57
CA ALA A 534 -2.36 14.90 16.00
C ALA A 534 -1.51 13.65 16.29
N PRO A 535 -0.19 13.68 16.02
CA PRO A 535 0.66 12.49 16.09
C PRO A 535 0.77 11.89 17.49
N LEU A 536 0.70 12.71 18.55
CA LEU A 536 0.78 12.21 19.93
C LEU A 536 -0.54 11.56 20.38
N TYR A 537 -1.70 12.01 19.90
CA TYR A 537 -2.96 11.31 20.09
C TYR A 537 -2.99 9.98 19.36
N GLY A 538 -2.42 9.94 18.12
CA GLY A 538 -2.26 8.70 17.40
C GLY A 538 -1.31 7.70 18.08
N GLN A 539 -0.22 8.18 18.70
CA GLN A 539 0.65 7.33 19.52
C GLN A 539 -0.07 6.77 20.75
N TRP A 540 -0.92 7.58 21.37
CA TRP A 540 -1.75 7.14 22.50
C TRP A 540 -2.69 6.01 22.11
N PHE A 541 -3.37 6.17 20.98
CA PHE A 541 -4.26 5.14 20.45
C PHE A 541 -3.51 3.85 20.10
N GLN A 542 -2.40 3.95 19.34
CA GLN A 542 -1.57 2.80 18.95
C GLN A 542 -0.98 2.02 20.13
N SER A 543 -0.72 2.70 21.24
CA SER A 543 -0.10 2.09 22.42
C SER A 543 -1.09 1.75 23.52
N SER A 544 -2.40 1.83 23.25
CA SER A 544 -3.47 1.66 24.26
C SER A 544 -3.22 2.51 25.52
N GLY A 545 -2.80 3.76 25.31
CA GLY A 545 -2.56 4.73 26.39
C GLY A 545 -1.16 4.71 27.00
N ALA A 546 -0.26 3.80 26.56
CA ALA A 546 1.09 3.67 27.17
C ALA A 546 2.08 4.76 26.71
N LYS A 547 1.85 5.39 25.56
CA LYS A 547 2.72 6.44 24.97
C LYS A 547 1.86 7.54 24.35
N GLY A 548 2.48 8.68 24.06
CA GLY A 548 1.81 9.80 23.44
C GLY A 548 1.08 10.67 24.45
N GLU A 549 0.03 11.34 24.01
CA GLU A 549 -0.80 12.25 24.80
C GLU A 549 -2.26 11.80 24.72
N GLU A 550 -2.98 11.83 25.84
CA GLU A 550 -4.38 11.45 25.91
C GLU A 550 -5.26 12.43 25.12
N PRO A 551 -6.06 11.96 24.15
CA PRO A 551 -6.87 12.85 23.34
C PRO A 551 -8.10 13.36 24.10
N PRO A 552 -8.68 14.52 23.66
CA PRO A 552 -9.97 15.00 24.17
C PRO A 552 -11.10 13.98 23.92
N ALA A 553 -12.18 14.11 24.71
CA ALA A 553 -13.32 13.19 24.68
C ALA A 553 -13.93 13.00 23.28
N GLU A 554 -14.06 14.07 22.49
CA GLU A 554 -14.60 13.99 21.12
C GLU A 554 -13.73 13.13 20.20
N ILE A 555 -12.40 13.20 20.32
CA ILE A 555 -11.49 12.38 19.53
C ILE A 555 -11.49 10.92 20.03
N LYS A 556 -11.57 10.70 21.34
CA LYS A 556 -11.71 9.34 21.91
C LYS A 556 -12.99 8.65 21.42
N GLU A 557 -14.10 9.37 21.32
CA GLU A 557 -15.35 8.82 20.77
C GLU A 557 -15.16 8.28 19.36
N LEU A 558 -14.37 8.95 18.52
CA LEU A 558 -14.07 8.45 17.16
C LEU A 558 -13.18 7.19 17.18
N MET A 559 -12.24 7.12 18.12
CA MET A 559 -11.41 5.93 18.33
C MET A 559 -12.27 4.75 18.78
N ASP A 560 -13.21 4.96 19.71
CA ASP A 560 -14.15 3.93 20.19
C ASP A 560 -15.09 3.47 19.07
N ILE A 561 -15.59 4.39 18.25
CA ILE A 561 -16.39 4.04 17.05
C ILE A 561 -15.58 3.19 16.09
N TYR A 562 -14.31 3.51 15.85
CA TYR A 562 -13.46 2.72 14.97
C TYR A 562 -13.19 1.32 15.54
N ASP A 563 -12.96 1.21 16.85
CA ASP A 563 -12.86 -0.09 17.53
C ASP A 563 -14.15 -0.91 17.40
N GLU A 564 -15.33 -0.29 17.45
CA GLU A 564 -16.60 -0.96 17.17
C GLU A 564 -16.67 -1.43 15.70
N ILE A 565 -16.19 -0.62 14.75
CA ILE A 565 -16.11 -1.00 13.33
C ILE A 565 -15.25 -2.25 13.13
N LEU A 566 -14.08 -2.31 13.76
CA LEU A 566 -13.19 -3.48 13.66
C LEU A 566 -13.83 -4.77 14.16
N ARG A 567 -14.76 -4.68 15.13
CA ARG A 567 -15.48 -5.82 15.70
C ARG A 567 -16.78 -6.15 14.98
N THR A 568 -17.18 -5.32 14.02
CA THR A 568 -18.46 -5.44 13.30
C THR A 568 -18.24 -6.18 11.98
N VAL A 569 -18.94 -7.30 11.78
CA VAL A 569 -18.87 -8.09 10.55
C VAL A 569 -19.80 -7.52 9.45
N SER A 570 -20.95 -6.91 9.81
CA SER A 570 -21.89 -6.33 8.84
C SER A 570 -21.32 -5.07 8.16
N PRO A 571 -21.18 -5.07 6.83
CA PRO A 571 -20.73 -3.90 6.06
C PRO A 571 -21.66 -2.69 6.22
N GLU A 572 -22.98 -2.92 6.33
CA GLU A 572 -23.98 -1.86 6.52
C GLU A 572 -23.77 -1.18 7.86
N ARG A 573 -23.56 -1.96 8.92
CA ARG A 573 -23.28 -1.40 10.25
C ARG A 573 -21.93 -0.67 10.30
N GLN A 574 -20.89 -1.20 9.64
CA GLN A 574 -19.61 -0.49 9.50
C GLN A 574 -19.80 0.87 8.82
N LYS A 575 -20.64 0.91 7.77
CA LYS A 575 -20.97 2.16 7.05
C LYS A 575 -21.70 3.17 7.94
N GLU A 576 -22.67 2.73 8.72
CA GLU A 576 -23.38 3.60 9.69
C GLU A 576 -22.43 4.19 10.73
N LEU A 577 -21.54 3.36 11.28
CA LEU A 577 -20.55 3.79 12.27
C LEU A 577 -19.55 4.78 11.67
N PHE A 578 -19.03 4.47 10.49
CA PHE A 578 -18.05 5.36 9.84
C PHE A 578 -18.68 6.70 9.42
N ALA A 579 -19.97 6.73 9.09
CA ALA A 579 -20.68 7.97 8.80
C ALA A 579 -20.66 8.95 10.00
N LYS A 580 -20.62 8.46 11.24
CA LYS A 580 -20.45 9.32 12.44
C LYS A 580 -19.07 9.98 12.47
N ILE A 581 -18.01 9.22 12.11
CA ILE A 581 -16.65 9.74 11.99
C ILE A 581 -16.60 10.83 10.91
N ILE A 582 -17.23 10.59 9.77
CA ILE A 582 -17.28 11.55 8.64
C ILE A 582 -18.02 12.82 9.05
N ALA A 583 -19.18 12.71 9.73
CA ALA A 583 -19.93 13.87 10.21
C ALA A 583 -19.13 14.72 11.21
N ALA A 584 -18.32 14.10 12.06
CA ALA A 584 -17.43 14.81 12.98
C ALA A 584 -16.31 15.56 12.22
N ASN A 585 -15.73 14.94 11.16
CA ASN A 585 -14.75 15.61 10.31
C ASN A 585 -15.33 16.80 9.56
N GLU A 586 -16.54 16.68 9.01
CA GLU A 586 -17.24 17.77 8.37
C GLU A 586 -17.43 18.98 9.29
N ARG A 587 -17.83 18.71 10.55
CA ARG A 587 -18.03 19.78 11.55
C ARG A 587 -16.72 20.44 11.98
N ASN A 588 -15.67 19.64 12.22
CA ASN A 588 -14.45 20.10 12.88
C ASN A 588 -13.30 20.44 11.94
N LEU A 589 -13.33 19.92 10.74
CA LEU A 589 -12.31 20.13 9.71
C LEU A 589 -10.88 19.95 10.27
N TRP A 590 -10.61 18.79 10.91
CA TRP A 590 -9.29 18.52 11.51
C TRP A 590 -8.14 18.49 10.52
N VAL A 591 -8.44 18.15 9.26
CA VAL A 591 -7.55 18.32 8.11
C VAL A 591 -8.28 19.08 7.02
N ILE A 592 -7.54 19.81 6.19
CA ILE A 592 -8.10 20.67 5.17
C ILE A 592 -7.64 20.18 3.80
N GLY A 593 -8.54 19.55 3.05
CA GLY A 593 -8.29 19.14 1.70
C GLY A 593 -8.22 20.31 0.73
N LEU A 594 -7.38 20.21 -0.28
CA LEU A 594 -7.17 21.28 -1.26
C LEU A 594 -7.65 20.89 -2.66
N VAL A 595 -6.87 20.07 -3.35
CA VAL A 595 -7.15 19.65 -4.72
C VAL A 595 -6.85 18.18 -4.86
N GLN A 596 -7.78 17.43 -5.46
CA GLN A 596 -7.52 16.07 -5.92
C GLN A 596 -6.73 16.14 -7.23
N ASP A 597 -5.61 15.44 -7.28
CA ASP A 597 -4.78 15.40 -8.48
C ASP A 597 -5.49 14.68 -9.65
N PRO A 598 -5.21 15.07 -10.89
CA PRO A 598 -5.58 14.27 -12.04
C PRO A 598 -4.86 12.92 -12.04
N PRO A 599 -5.35 11.94 -12.83
CA PRO A 599 -4.69 10.64 -12.94
C PRO A 599 -3.20 10.74 -13.28
N ASP A 600 -2.39 9.93 -12.61
CA ASP A 600 -1.00 9.67 -12.93
C ASP A 600 -0.90 8.59 -14.04
N TYR A 601 0.29 8.24 -14.54
CA TYR A 601 0.43 7.34 -15.68
C TYR A 601 1.59 6.34 -15.50
N TYR A 602 1.42 5.13 -16.07
CA TYR A 602 2.54 4.31 -16.50
C TYR A 602 2.93 4.68 -17.93
N VAL A 603 4.22 4.74 -18.20
CA VAL A 603 4.75 4.56 -19.56
C VAL A 603 4.81 3.06 -19.83
N VAL A 604 4.21 2.60 -20.91
CA VAL A 604 4.16 1.18 -21.28
C VAL A 604 4.54 1.03 -22.74
N SER A 605 5.57 0.26 -23.04
CA SER A 605 5.98 -0.08 -24.42
C SER A 605 4.81 -0.68 -25.19
N LYS A 606 4.61 -0.26 -26.45
CA LYS A 606 3.60 -0.85 -27.33
C LYS A 606 3.85 -2.32 -27.66
N LYS A 607 5.04 -2.84 -27.33
CA LYS A 607 5.42 -4.26 -27.48
C LYS A 607 5.00 -5.13 -26.30
N MET A 608 4.56 -4.51 -25.18
CA MET A 608 4.08 -5.24 -24.00
C MET A 608 2.56 -5.36 -24.04
N PHE A 609 2.06 -6.54 -23.71
CA PHE A 609 0.64 -6.88 -23.58
C PHE A 609 0.36 -7.63 -22.28
N ASN A 610 -0.89 -8.00 -22.03
CA ASN A 610 -1.42 -8.47 -20.74
C ASN A 610 -1.35 -7.39 -19.64
N LEU A 611 -1.52 -6.12 -20.02
CA LEU A 611 -1.60 -5.00 -19.10
C LEU A 611 -2.99 -4.35 -19.19
N PRO A 612 -3.56 -3.92 -18.07
CA PRO A 612 -4.87 -3.28 -18.07
C PRO A 612 -4.85 -1.94 -18.81
N GLN A 613 -6.04 -1.47 -19.23
CA GLN A 613 -6.22 -0.15 -19.85
C GLN A 613 -6.15 0.99 -18.82
N LYS A 614 -6.37 0.69 -17.55
CA LYS A 614 -6.28 1.59 -16.40
C LYS A 614 -5.83 0.80 -15.18
N ASP A 615 -5.23 1.48 -14.22
CA ASP A 615 -4.79 0.88 -12.94
C ASP A 615 -5.09 1.84 -11.78
N LEU A 616 -4.85 1.41 -10.55
CA LEU A 616 -4.96 2.23 -9.35
C LEU A 616 -3.57 2.58 -8.81
N GLN A 617 -3.39 3.76 -8.27
CA GLN A 617 -2.21 4.11 -7.48
C GLN A 617 -2.58 4.19 -6.01
N SER A 618 -2.03 3.29 -5.22
CA SER A 618 -2.25 3.22 -3.78
C SER A 618 -0.99 2.72 -3.04
N TRP A 619 -0.94 2.97 -1.73
CA TRP A 619 0.01 2.32 -0.83
C TRP A 619 -0.51 0.95 -0.38
N ILE A 620 -1.81 0.81 -0.23
CA ILE A 620 -2.51 -0.37 0.29
C ILE A 620 -2.62 -1.43 -0.81
N TYR A 621 -2.95 -1.01 -2.03
CA TYR A 621 -2.89 -1.85 -3.22
C TYR A 621 -1.54 -1.66 -3.89
N PRO A 622 -0.60 -2.61 -3.78
CA PRO A 622 0.78 -2.43 -4.27
C PRO A 622 0.87 -2.62 -5.79
N ASN A 623 0.19 -1.76 -6.53
CA ASN A 623 0.17 -1.84 -8.00
C ASN A 623 1.58 -1.75 -8.61
N PRO A 624 1.88 -2.57 -9.65
CA PRO A 624 0.97 -3.42 -10.41
C PRO A 624 0.77 -4.85 -9.84
N GLY A 625 1.16 -5.14 -8.60
CA GLY A 625 1.05 -6.47 -8.00
C GLY A 625 -0.33 -7.12 -8.15
N PRO A 626 -1.46 -6.43 -7.82
CA PRO A 626 -2.81 -7.00 -7.94
C PRO A 626 -3.22 -7.43 -9.35
N ILE A 627 -2.59 -6.89 -10.39
CA ILE A 627 -2.87 -7.24 -11.79
C ILE A 627 -1.92 -8.32 -12.34
N HIS A 628 -1.25 -9.08 -11.48
CA HIS A 628 -0.41 -10.21 -11.87
C HIS A 628 0.72 -9.86 -12.87
N PRO A 629 1.76 -9.10 -12.47
CA PRO A 629 2.85 -8.73 -13.38
C PRO A 629 3.55 -9.92 -14.03
N GLU A 630 3.47 -11.11 -13.42
CA GLU A 630 4.02 -12.36 -13.94
C GLU A 630 3.39 -12.80 -15.28
N GLN A 631 2.18 -12.32 -15.59
CA GLN A 631 1.52 -12.56 -16.88
C GLN A 631 1.93 -11.57 -17.99
N PHE A 632 2.67 -10.49 -17.66
CA PHE A 632 3.11 -9.53 -18.68
C PHE A 632 4.04 -10.21 -19.66
N SER A 633 3.89 -9.90 -20.95
CA SER A 633 4.63 -10.53 -22.02
C SER A 633 5.01 -9.54 -23.13
N PHE A 634 5.96 -9.92 -23.95
CA PHE A 634 6.33 -9.17 -25.15
C PHE A 634 5.81 -9.87 -26.41
N GLU A 635 5.42 -9.07 -27.40
CA GLU A 635 5.25 -9.61 -28.75
C GLU A 635 6.58 -10.21 -29.24
N LEU A 636 6.58 -11.49 -29.55
CA LEU A 636 7.70 -12.07 -30.29
C LEU A 636 7.72 -11.45 -31.69
N LYS A 637 8.86 -10.96 -32.13
CA LYS A 637 9.07 -10.75 -33.56
C LYS A 637 8.83 -12.11 -34.24
N LYS A 638 7.79 -12.21 -35.08
CA LYS A 638 7.66 -13.36 -35.98
C LYS A 638 9.03 -13.53 -36.61
N ALA A 639 9.70 -14.67 -36.36
CA ALA A 639 10.93 -15.01 -37.01
C ALA A 639 10.62 -14.87 -38.51
N GLY A 640 11.27 -13.89 -39.15
CA GLY A 640 10.98 -13.57 -40.53
C GLY A 640 11.19 -14.85 -41.36
N VAL A 641 10.12 -15.28 -41.99
CA VAL A 641 10.25 -16.15 -43.16
C VAL A 641 11.06 -15.31 -44.16
N LYS A 642 12.39 -15.64 -44.29
CA LYS A 642 13.23 -15.12 -45.36
C LYS A 642 12.78 -15.74 -46.69
#